data_2d9df04bc7bf55926646bb1cc419db49
#
_entry.id   2d9df04bc7bf55926646bb1cc419db49
#
_cell.length_a   1.000
_cell.length_b   1.000
_cell.length_c   1.000
_cell.angle_alpha   90.00
_cell.angle_beta   90.00
_cell.angle_gamma   90.00
#
_symmetry.space_group_name_H-M   'P 1'
#
loop_
_entity.id
_entity.type
_entity.pdbx_description
1 polymer ?
#
loop_
_entity_poly.entity_id
_entity_poly.type
_entity_poly.pdbx_seq_one_letter_code
_entity_poly.pdbx_strand_id
1 'polypeptide(L)'
;MGDKEKLSYRPGMVLQGVYKSYGPRFGFLITDEEHEDVYIADRDHLNAVNNDIVEVRIKKGETGRHNTEGEVLRIIERAENTFVCTYEMTSFGGKAIPIDEKIDMVIEIPRGEELEAVTGARVIVEVTRWPGARANAEGKVTELIGYKGDKGIDIDIIIAQHRLPHVFSKALMAEADALSKEIKQEKGVEDFRSLPIVTIDGPDAKDLDDAVYCVKKENGHYQLGVHIADVSRYVRKGSLIDDEAYRRGTSVYLADRVIPMLPFQLSNDLCSLNHDEDRYAMSCIMDVAPDGKVAAEKITPSMVRVARRCNYPEINQAFETGVASDDLKPYLPMLRDLKACADILRKNRENRGALEFDFPEYKVILDEEGTPLRIEKRNRGDAERMIEDAMIAANETVARFLEATGHTSVYRIHDHPDGDKLLSLKKMMAIFGVAEKLPKEPEPKDMQRLMESMKGKEIEAVVQVMTLRSLPQACYSTENKGHFGIASTCYTHFTSPIRRYPDLMVHRLIRQALRNRLNKSQLKKQTEFLLRAVEHCSETEQNAVETERDTTDLKMTEYMVPFVGEPFDAHITGLTRFGIFVGLDNGVEGLVHIDSMDDDEYVYQEDTMTVKGLRGGKKYTMGMPVRVTLVKADKEKRELDFVMGEIRSPLNLERRIRKGSRPKSSTKKKAKKGKGKKK
;
A
#
# COMPACT_ATOMS: atom_id res chain seq x y z
N MET A 1 18.43 -2.25 -29.11
CA MET A 1 17.75 -1.20 -29.85
C MET A 1 17.76 -0.01 -28.92
N GLY A 2 18.28 1.13 -29.38
CA GLY A 2 18.48 2.30 -28.51
C GLY A 2 17.20 2.74 -27.83
N ASP A 3 17.38 3.42 -26.70
CA ASP A 3 16.32 4.15 -26.02
C ASP A 3 15.52 4.89 -27.09
N LYS A 4 14.23 4.55 -27.26
CA LYS A 4 13.35 5.43 -28.01
C LYS A 4 13.29 6.71 -27.20
N GLU A 5 14.01 7.75 -27.61
CA GLU A 5 13.78 9.10 -27.07
C GLU A 5 12.27 9.35 -27.15
N LYS A 6 11.65 9.57 -25.99
CA LYS A 6 10.24 9.96 -25.96
C LYS A 6 10.04 11.20 -26.82
N LEU A 7 8.99 11.22 -27.58
CA LEU A 7 8.70 12.32 -28.50
C LEU A 7 8.31 13.56 -27.70
N SER A 8 8.91 14.72 -28.03
CA SER A 8 8.50 16.01 -27.47
C SER A 8 7.38 16.62 -28.31
N TYR A 9 6.45 17.28 -27.65
CA TYR A 9 5.34 17.98 -28.34
C TYR A 9 5.82 19.25 -29.02
N ARG A 10 5.13 19.65 -30.11
CA ARG A 10 5.44 20.91 -30.81
C ARG A 10 4.88 22.12 -30.06
N PRO A 11 5.62 23.23 -29.95
CA PRO A 11 5.12 24.47 -29.38
C PRO A 11 3.82 24.93 -30.05
N GLY A 12 2.87 25.42 -29.25
CA GLY A 12 1.54 25.85 -29.68
C GLY A 12 0.47 24.77 -29.71
N MET A 13 0.81 23.49 -29.56
CA MET A 13 -0.20 22.43 -29.38
C MET A 13 -0.96 22.61 -28.09
N VAL A 14 -2.23 22.20 -28.07
CA VAL A 14 -3.09 22.19 -26.90
C VAL A 14 -3.45 20.72 -26.59
N LEU A 15 -3.19 20.33 -25.35
CA LEU A 15 -3.37 18.98 -24.84
C LEU A 15 -4.33 18.99 -23.65
N GLN A 16 -5.02 17.89 -23.43
CA GLN A 16 -5.78 17.64 -22.21
C GLN A 16 -5.19 16.43 -21.48
N GLY A 17 -5.15 16.50 -20.15
CA GLY A 17 -4.66 15.39 -19.34
C GLY A 17 -4.71 15.70 -17.86
N VAL A 18 -4.14 14.81 -17.08
CA VAL A 18 -4.12 14.88 -15.61
C VAL A 18 -2.89 15.67 -15.16
N TYR A 19 -3.11 16.69 -14.34
CA TYR A 19 -2.04 17.44 -13.68
C TYR A 19 -1.57 16.70 -12.42
N LYS A 20 -0.27 16.41 -12.35
CA LYS A 20 0.38 15.86 -11.15
C LYS A 20 1.25 16.91 -10.50
N SER A 21 0.93 17.28 -9.25
CA SER A 21 1.73 18.20 -8.45
C SER A 21 2.90 17.48 -7.78
N TYR A 22 4.12 17.99 -7.99
CA TYR A 22 5.34 17.49 -7.32
C TYR A 22 5.90 18.49 -6.30
N GLY A 23 5.22 19.60 -6.11
CA GLY A 23 5.56 20.62 -5.12
C GLY A 23 4.61 21.81 -5.22
N PRO A 24 4.70 22.79 -4.31
CA PRO A 24 3.77 23.92 -4.25
C PRO A 24 3.82 24.81 -5.51
N ARG A 25 4.85 24.68 -6.32
CA ARG A 25 5.17 25.62 -7.42
C ARG A 25 5.42 24.97 -8.76
N PHE A 26 5.27 23.68 -8.91
CA PHE A 26 5.43 23.00 -10.19
C PHE A 26 4.73 21.64 -10.22
N GLY A 27 4.42 21.19 -11.43
CA GLY A 27 3.89 19.88 -11.69
C GLY A 27 4.14 19.45 -13.12
N PHE A 28 3.49 18.37 -13.49
CA PHE A 28 3.56 17.82 -14.84
C PHE A 28 2.16 17.49 -15.33
N LEU A 29 1.91 17.74 -16.60
CA LEU A 29 0.83 17.08 -17.32
C LEU A 29 1.32 15.69 -17.70
N ILE A 30 0.65 14.66 -17.16
CA ILE A 30 0.95 13.28 -17.51
C ILE A 30 0.40 12.99 -18.89
N THR A 31 1.23 12.44 -19.76
CA THR A 31 0.94 12.15 -21.15
C THR A 31 0.94 10.62 -21.40
N ASP A 32 0.91 10.22 -22.66
CA ASP A 32 1.01 8.82 -23.06
C ASP A 32 2.45 8.27 -22.96
N GLU A 33 2.61 6.95 -23.17
CA GLU A 33 3.91 6.29 -23.07
C GLU A 33 4.91 6.69 -24.18
N GLU A 34 4.42 7.27 -25.29
CA GLU A 34 5.26 7.65 -26.43
C GLU A 34 5.86 9.05 -26.28
N HIS A 35 5.28 9.91 -25.43
CA HIS A 35 5.67 11.30 -25.25
C HIS A 35 6.27 11.56 -23.86
N GLU A 36 7.06 12.65 -23.77
CA GLU A 36 7.54 13.17 -22.49
C GLU A 36 6.39 13.88 -21.75
N ASP A 37 6.38 13.75 -20.42
CA ASP A 37 5.49 14.54 -19.57
C ASP A 37 5.81 16.02 -19.69
N VAL A 38 4.75 16.85 -19.71
CA VAL A 38 4.92 18.29 -19.91
C VAL A 38 5.15 18.97 -18.58
N TYR A 39 6.31 19.59 -18.41
CA TYR A 39 6.63 20.38 -17.21
C TYR A 39 5.80 21.66 -17.16
N ILE A 40 5.19 21.94 -16.00
CA ILE A 40 4.38 23.13 -15.74
C ILE A 40 4.98 23.88 -14.55
N ALA A 41 5.46 25.09 -14.82
CA ALA A 41 6.08 25.92 -13.79
C ALA A 41 5.02 26.64 -12.92
N ASP A 42 5.47 27.15 -11.76
CA ASP A 42 4.68 27.94 -10.81
C ASP A 42 3.75 29.01 -11.47
N ARG A 43 4.30 29.83 -12.31
CA ARG A 43 3.56 30.91 -13.01
C ARG A 43 2.55 30.42 -14.06
N ASP A 44 2.60 29.15 -14.42
CA ASP A 44 1.90 28.55 -15.55
C ASP A 44 0.86 27.50 -15.12
N HIS A 45 0.71 27.20 -13.81
CA HIS A 45 -0.19 26.12 -13.33
C HIS A 45 -1.65 26.55 -13.07
N LEU A 46 -1.95 27.86 -13.14
CA LEU A 46 -3.32 28.42 -13.00
C LEU A 46 -4.08 27.89 -11.76
N ASN A 47 -3.41 27.72 -10.61
CA ASN A 47 -3.95 27.11 -9.40
C ASN A 47 -4.50 25.66 -9.59
N ALA A 48 -3.94 24.91 -10.53
CA ALA A 48 -4.21 23.48 -10.66
C ALA A 48 -3.70 22.76 -9.41
N VAL A 49 -4.53 21.87 -8.88
CA VAL A 49 -4.20 20.96 -7.79
C VAL A 49 -3.99 19.55 -8.31
N ASN A 50 -3.41 18.70 -7.48
CA ASN A 50 -3.07 17.33 -7.89
C ASN A 50 -4.31 16.58 -8.41
N ASN A 51 -4.15 15.87 -9.53
CA ASN A 51 -5.18 15.12 -10.25
C ASN A 51 -6.25 15.93 -10.99
N ASP A 52 -6.18 17.27 -11.04
CA ASP A 52 -7.08 18.06 -11.88
C ASP A 52 -6.95 17.64 -13.35
N ILE A 53 -8.07 17.59 -14.07
CA ILE A 53 -8.04 17.49 -15.54
C ILE A 53 -7.88 18.91 -16.09
N VAL A 54 -6.79 19.14 -16.82
CA VAL A 54 -6.40 20.45 -17.32
C VAL A 54 -6.23 20.47 -18.82
N GLU A 55 -6.41 21.64 -19.41
CA GLU A 55 -6.05 21.94 -20.80
C GLU A 55 -4.75 22.76 -20.78
N VAL A 56 -3.72 22.26 -21.44
CA VAL A 56 -2.37 22.82 -21.43
C VAL A 56 -1.92 23.19 -22.83
N ARG A 57 -1.37 24.39 -23.00
CA ARG A 57 -0.69 24.81 -24.23
C ARG A 57 0.81 24.57 -24.09
N ILE A 58 1.38 23.89 -25.09
CA ILE A 58 2.81 23.63 -25.12
C ILE A 58 3.57 24.91 -25.45
N LYS A 59 4.54 25.24 -24.65
CA LYS A 59 5.51 26.31 -24.81
C LYS A 59 6.79 25.78 -25.42
N LYS A 60 7.64 26.70 -25.88
CA LYS A 60 9.02 26.39 -26.24
C LYS A 60 9.82 26.17 -24.95
N GLY A 61 10.51 25.06 -24.82
CA GLY A 61 11.38 24.80 -23.68
C GLY A 61 12.50 25.84 -23.56
N GLU A 62 12.50 26.61 -22.48
CA GLU A 62 13.45 27.73 -22.27
C GLU A 62 14.60 27.36 -21.32
N THR A 63 14.44 26.32 -20.49
CA THR A 63 15.33 26.08 -19.35
C THR A 63 16.44 25.08 -19.60
N GLY A 64 16.40 24.32 -20.69
CA GLY A 64 17.38 23.29 -21.00
C GLY A 64 17.38 22.10 -20.01
N ARG A 65 16.42 22.08 -19.07
CA ARG A 65 16.23 20.99 -18.10
C ARG A 65 15.09 20.06 -18.48
N HIS A 66 14.09 20.58 -19.19
CA HIS A 66 12.93 19.84 -19.69
C HIS A 66 12.76 20.15 -21.15
N ASN A 67 12.56 19.13 -21.98
CA ASN A 67 12.42 19.31 -23.43
C ASN A 67 11.05 19.93 -23.79
N THR A 68 10.04 19.69 -22.95
CA THR A 68 8.66 20.15 -23.15
C THR A 68 8.15 20.89 -21.92
N GLU A 69 7.80 22.17 -22.09
CA GLU A 69 7.17 23.00 -21.06
C GLU A 69 5.76 23.42 -21.51
N GLY A 70 4.85 23.58 -20.56
CA GLY A 70 3.46 23.97 -20.84
C GLY A 70 2.92 25.04 -19.90
N GLU A 71 1.80 25.64 -20.30
CA GLU A 71 0.96 26.51 -19.46
C GLU A 71 -0.47 26.00 -19.42
N VAL A 72 -1.06 25.92 -18.24
CA VAL A 72 -2.47 25.58 -18.05
C VAL A 72 -3.32 26.75 -18.58
N LEU A 73 -4.16 26.46 -19.58
CA LEU A 73 -5.11 27.43 -20.13
C LEU A 73 -6.38 27.50 -19.30
N ARG A 74 -6.86 26.33 -18.87
CA ARG A 74 -8.04 26.20 -18.02
C ARG A 74 -8.04 24.85 -17.29
N ILE A 75 -8.71 24.83 -16.15
CA ILE A 75 -9.08 23.61 -15.44
C ILE A 75 -10.40 23.14 -16.05
N ILE A 76 -10.43 21.90 -16.56
CA ILE A 76 -11.62 21.29 -17.16
C ILE A 76 -12.49 20.70 -16.06
N GLU A 77 -11.85 19.94 -15.16
CA GLU A 77 -12.50 19.28 -14.04
C GLU A 77 -11.58 19.32 -12.82
N ARG A 78 -12.14 19.68 -11.69
CA ARG A 78 -11.45 19.61 -10.41
C ARG A 78 -11.51 18.21 -9.86
N ALA A 79 -10.37 17.63 -9.57
CA ALA A 79 -10.31 16.35 -8.87
C ALA A 79 -10.85 16.49 -7.44
N GLU A 80 -10.62 17.65 -6.84
CA GLU A 80 -10.88 17.89 -5.42
C GLU A 80 -11.35 19.32 -5.18
N ASN A 81 -12.30 19.46 -4.23
CA ASN A 81 -12.75 20.75 -3.73
C ASN A 81 -12.70 20.82 -2.19
N THR A 82 -12.23 19.76 -1.51
CA THR A 82 -12.15 19.70 -0.05
C THR A 82 -10.72 19.48 0.39
N PHE A 83 -10.27 20.22 1.41
CA PHE A 83 -8.88 20.18 1.89
C PHE A 83 -8.84 20.18 3.41
N VAL A 84 -7.88 19.43 3.96
CA VAL A 84 -7.55 19.49 5.39
C VAL A 84 -6.69 20.72 5.63
N CYS A 85 -7.14 21.59 6.53
CA CYS A 85 -6.54 22.90 6.76
C CYS A 85 -6.29 23.18 8.23
N THR A 86 -5.36 24.09 8.48
CA THR A 86 -5.26 24.80 9.77
C THR A 86 -6.10 26.07 9.67
N TYR A 87 -7.00 26.26 10.63
CA TYR A 87 -7.87 27.44 10.71
C TYR A 87 -7.24 28.54 11.56
N GLU A 88 -7.32 29.77 11.08
CA GLU A 88 -6.92 30.99 11.79
C GLU A 88 -8.07 32.00 11.77
N MET A 89 -8.51 32.43 12.96
CA MET A 89 -9.55 33.44 13.08
C MET A 89 -9.01 34.83 12.69
N THR A 90 -9.83 35.62 12.00
CA THR A 90 -9.53 37.00 11.62
C THR A 90 -10.69 37.94 12.07
N SER A 91 -10.47 39.25 11.97
CA SER A 91 -11.53 40.25 12.29
C SER A 91 -12.76 40.18 11.37
N PHE A 92 -12.64 39.56 10.19
CA PHE A 92 -13.70 39.51 9.16
C PHE A 92 -14.22 38.10 8.87
N GLY A 93 -13.83 37.09 9.64
CA GLY A 93 -14.15 35.69 9.45
C GLY A 93 -12.95 34.83 9.79
N GLY A 94 -12.48 33.99 8.88
CA GLY A 94 -11.31 33.14 9.08
C GLY A 94 -10.45 32.96 7.84
N LYS A 95 -9.31 32.36 8.03
CA LYS A 95 -8.45 31.83 6.98
C LYS A 95 -8.18 30.36 7.25
N ALA A 96 -8.23 29.56 6.22
CA ALA A 96 -7.86 28.17 6.25
C ALA A 96 -6.64 27.95 5.34
N ILE A 97 -5.60 27.35 5.89
CA ILE A 97 -4.33 27.08 5.21
C ILE A 97 -4.24 25.58 5.06
N PRO A 98 -4.22 25.02 3.84
CA PRO A 98 -4.05 23.59 3.61
C PRO A 98 -2.79 23.06 4.31
N ILE A 99 -2.89 21.86 4.91
CA ILE A 99 -1.76 21.20 5.57
C ILE A 99 -0.81 20.59 4.53
N ASP A 100 -1.35 20.18 3.37
CA ASP A 100 -0.52 19.72 2.25
C ASP A 100 0.24 20.89 1.64
N GLU A 101 1.55 20.91 1.87
CA GLU A 101 2.46 21.95 1.34
C GLU A 101 2.51 22.02 -0.20
N LYS A 102 1.96 21.03 -0.91
CA LYS A 102 1.84 21.07 -2.37
C LYS A 102 0.74 22.03 -2.84
N ILE A 103 -0.12 22.46 -1.92
CA ILE A 103 -1.26 23.34 -2.20
C ILE A 103 -0.92 24.74 -1.69
N ASP A 104 -0.46 25.61 -2.59
CA ASP A 104 -0.11 27.01 -2.27
C ASP A 104 -1.33 27.93 -2.47
N MET A 105 -2.33 27.81 -1.57
CA MET A 105 -3.48 28.74 -1.54
C MET A 105 -3.93 29.00 -0.11
N VAL A 106 -4.49 30.19 0.09
CA VAL A 106 -5.20 30.56 1.31
C VAL A 106 -6.70 30.60 0.99
N ILE A 107 -7.50 29.93 1.81
CA ILE A 107 -8.96 29.88 1.66
C ILE A 107 -9.58 30.83 2.69
N GLU A 108 -10.28 31.85 2.25
CA GLU A 108 -11.02 32.76 3.11
C GLU A 108 -12.32 32.10 3.54
N ILE A 109 -12.60 32.13 4.85
CA ILE A 109 -13.81 31.57 5.44
C ILE A 109 -14.71 32.73 5.88
N PRO A 110 -15.85 32.98 5.20
CA PRO A 110 -16.79 34.00 5.59
C PRO A 110 -17.34 33.77 7.00
N ARG A 111 -17.73 34.84 7.68
CA ARG A 111 -18.33 34.76 9.01
C ARG A 111 -19.63 33.96 8.98
N GLY A 112 -19.74 32.95 9.87
CA GLY A 112 -20.87 32.01 9.93
C GLY A 112 -20.62 30.70 9.19
N GLU A 113 -19.52 30.58 8.41
CA GLU A 113 -19.12 29.34 7.69
C GLU A 113 -17.97 28.61 8.39
N GLU A 114 -17.59 29.02 9.61
CA GLU A 114 -16.46 28.50 10.40
C GLU A 114 -16.77 27.26 11.25
N LEU A 115 -18.01 26.83 11.35
CA LEU A 115 -18.47 25.67 12.15
C LEU A 115 -17.85 25.63 13.57
N GLU A 116 -17.89 26.78 14.29
CA GLU A 116 -17.32 26.94 15.66
C GLU A 116 -15.77 26.72 15.74
N ALA A 117 -15.06 26.65 14.62
CA ALA A 117 -13.62 26.53 14.63
C ALA A 117 -12.95 27.77 15.22
N VAL A 118 -11.93 27.59 16.07
CA VAL A 118 -11.08 28.65 16.60
C VAL A 118 -9.66 28.53 16.07
N THR A 119 -8.84 29.56 16.23
CA THR A 119 -7.45 29.56 15.75
C THR A 119 -6.68 28.34 16.26
N GLY A 120 -6.03 27.64 15.34
CA GLY A 120 -5.29 26.41 15.61
C GLY A 120 -6.09 25.13 15.37
N ALA A 121 -7.40 25.22 15.08
CA ALA A 121 -8.22 24.07 14.73
C ALA A 121 -7.73 23.40 13.44
N ARG A 122 -7.81 22.08 13.41
CA ARG A 122 -7.67 21.25 12.23
C ARG A 122 -9.07 21.01 11.67
N VAL A 123 -9.30 21.40 10.41
CA VAL A 123 -10.62 21.43 9.80
C VAL A 123 -10.61 20.87 8.39
N ILE A 124 -11.74 20.33 7.95
CA ILE A 124 -11.99 20.07 6.53
C ILE A 124 -12.73 21.27 5.96
N VAL A 125 -12.20 21.81 4.86
CA VAL A 125 -12.76 22.99 4.18
C VAL A 125 -13.16 22.62 2.76
N GLU A 126 -14.42 22.93 2.40
CA GLU A 126 -14.89 22.86 1.02
C GLU A 126 -14.70 24.22 0.36
N VAL A 127 -13.97 24.24 -0.77
CA VAL A 127 -13.78 25.44 -1.59
C VAL A 127 -15.06 25.73 -2.37
N THR A 128 -15.69 26.85 -2.09
CA THR A 128 -16.89 27.31 -2.78
C THR A 128 -16.59 28.24 -3.96
N ARG A 129 -15.43 28.92 -3.91
CA ARG A 129 -14.92 29.76 -4.99
C ARG A 129 -13.39 29.63 -5.07
N TRP A 130 -12.92 29.25 -6.23
CA TRP A 130 -11.47 29.11 -6.51
C TRP A 130 -10.78 30.46 -6.65
N PRO A 131 -9.45 30.55 -6.35
CA PRO A 131 -8.74 31.81 -6.41
C PRO A 131 -8.71 32.37 -7.84
N GLY A 132 -8.89 33.68 -7.95
CA GLY A 132 -8.77 34.42 -9.21
C GLY A 132 -7.53 35.32 -9.22
N ALA A 133 -7.32 36.06 -10.32
CA ALA A 133 -6.15 36.91 -10.49
C ALA A 133 -5.96 37.97 -9.36
N ARG A 134 -7.00 38.31 -8.60
CA ARG A 134 -6.99 39.35 -7.54
C ARG A 134 -7.77 38.95 -6.28
N ALA A 135 -8.16 37.69 -6.13
CA ALA A 135 -8.96 37.23 -5.01
C ALA A 135 -8.44 35.85 -4.54
N ASN A 136 -8.34 35.67 -3.24
CA ASN A 136 -8.09 34.37 -2.62
C ASN A 136 -9.23 33.39 -2.90
N ALA A 137 -9.01 32.11 -2.63
CA ALA A 137 -10.08 31.14 -2.58
C ALA A 137 -11.06 31.49 -1.48
N GLU A 138 -12.32 31.08 -1.61
CA GLU A 138 -13.34 31.20 -0.58
C GLU A 138 -13.93 29.82 -0.30
N GLY A 139 -14.19 29.51 0.95
CA GLY A 139 -14.70 28.20 1.35
C GLY A 139 -15.50 28.22 2.63
N LYS A 140 -15.99 27.07 3.02
CA LYS A 140 -16.68 26.83 4.30
C LYS A 140 -16.07 25.65 5.02
N VAL A 141 -16.04 25.70 6.33
CA VAL A 141 -15.67 24.56 7.17
C VAL A 141 -16.82 23.56 7.13
N THR A 142 -16.52 22.31 6.74
CA THR A 142 -17.50 21.22 6.70
C THR A 142 -17.36 20.27 7.88
N GLU A 143 -16.17 20.21 8.50
CA GLU A 143 -15.90 19.35 9.64
C GLU A 143 -14.78 19.94 10.50
N LEU A 144 -14.95 19.87 11.82
CA LEU A 144 -13.92 20.14 12.81
C LEU A 144 -13.26 18.81 13.21
N ILE A 145 -12.01 18.58 12.81
CA ILE A 145 -11.30 17.36 13.14
C ILE A 145 -10.83 17.38 14.59
N GLY A 146 -10.29 18.51 15.07
CA GLY A 146 -9.80 18.68 16.44
C GLY A 146 -8.73 19.76 16.56
N TYR A 147 -7.98 19.73 17.64
CA TYR A 147 -6.93 20.72 17.94
C TYR A 147 -5.55 20.07 18.05
N LYS A 148 -4.51 20.84 17.79
CA LYS A 148 -3.13 20.40 17.99
C LYS A 148 -2.91 20.00 19.45
N GLY A 149 -2.55 18.73 19.69
CA GLY A 149 -2.34 18.14 21.01
C GLY A 149 -3.51 17.28 21.50
N ASP A 150 -4.64 17.24 20.79
CA ASP A 150 -5.67 16.25 21.08
C ASP A 150 -5.15 14.84 20.83
N LYS A 151 -5.60 13.88 21.64
CA LYS A 151 -5.20 12.48 21.51
C LYS A 151 -5.64 11.91 20.16
N GLY A 152 -4.70 11.39 19.38
CA GLY A 152 -4.97 10.76 18.09
C GLY A 152 -5.20 11.71 16.91
N ILE A 153 -5.18 13.04 17.15
CA ILE A 153 -5.43 14.05 16.10
C ILE A 153 -4.53 13.89 14.87
N ASP A 154 -3.28 13.45 15.06
CA ASP A 154 -2.33 13.28 13.96
C ASP A 154 -2.77 12.16 13.01
N ILE A 155 -3.36 11.08 13.54
CA ILE A 155 -3.94 10.00 12.73
C ILE A 155 -5.26 10.43 12.11
N ASP A 156 -6.11 11.17 12.84
CA ASP A 156 -7.36 11.70 12.31
C ASP A 156 -7.12 12.66 11.13
N ILE A 157 -6.05 13.45 11.17
CA ILE A 157 -5.60 14.26 10.03
C ILE A 157 -5.25 13.39 8.82
N ILE A 158 -4.52 12.30 8.99
CA ILE A 158 -4.18 11.38 7.90
C ILE A 158 -5.45 10.72 7.33
N ILE A 159 -6.37 10.27 8.19
CA ILE A 159 -7.68 9.74 7.77
C ILE A 159 -8.42 10.74 6.89
N ALA A 160 -8.45 12.01 7.31
CA ALA A 160 -9.11 13.09 6.56
C ALA A 160 -8.38 13.41 5.25
N GLN A 161 -7.02 13.42 5.22
CA GLN A 161 -6.22 13.64 4.00
C GLN A 161 -6.47 12.56 2.96
N HIS A 162 -6.57 11.29 3.39
CA HIS A 162 -6.88 10.15 2.53
C HIS A 162 -8.38 9.94 2.32
N ARG A 163 -9.24 10.79 2.92
CA ARG A 163 -10.72 10.76 2.79
C ARG A 163 -11.33 9.41 3.08
N LEU A 164 -10.78 8.72 4.07
CA LEU A 164 -11.31 7.42 4.43
C LEU A 164 -12.69 7.55 5.06
N PRO A 165 -13.69 6.81 4.57
CA PRO A 165 -14.99 6.74 5.21
C PRO A 165 -14.88 5.99 6.54
N HIS A 166 -14.91 6.70 7.66
CA HIS A 166 -14.66 6.12 8.99
C HIS A 166 -15.92 6.05 9.89
N VAL A 167 -17.03 6.70 9.49
CA VAL A 167 -18.29 6.69 10.24
C VAL A 167 -19.35 5.93 9.46
N PHE A 168 -20.09 5.04 10.13
CA PHE A 168 -21.28 4.39 9.58
C PHE A 168 -22.53 5.22 9.87
N SER A 169 -23.45 5.31 8.90
CA SER A 169 -24.70 6.03 9.08
C SER A 169 -25.61 5.31 10.08
N LYS A 170 -26.47 6.06 10.79
CA LYS A 170 -27.46 5.49 11.73
C LYS A 170 -28.41 4.51 11.05
N ALA A 171 -28.79 4.76 9.80
CA ALA A 171 -29.67 3.87 9.03
C ALA A 171 -28.99 2.54 8.74
N LEU A 172 -27.70 2.56 8.35
CA LEU A 172 -26.91 1.35 8.12
C LEU A 172 -26.74 0.56 9.41
N MET A 173 -26.43 1.23 10.54
CA MET A 173 -26.30 0.55 11.84
C MET A 173 -27.60 -0.13 12.26
N ALA A 174 -28.75 0.49 12.03
CA ALA A 174 -30.07 -0.12 12.28
C ALA A 174 -30.33 -1.34 11.37
N GLU A 175 -29.87 -1.32 10.11
CA GLU A 175 -29.93 -2.47 9.22
C GLU A 175 -29.05 -3.63 9.74
N ALA A 176 -27.82 -3.32 10.20
CA ALA A 176 -26.92 -4.31 10.76
C ALA A 176 -27.48 -4.95 12.03
N ASP A 177 -28.07 -4.15 12.94
CA ASP A 177 -28.68 -4.65 14.18
C ASP A 177 -29.94 -5.52 13.93
N ALA A 178 -30.61 -5.34 12.79
CA ALA A 178 -31.78 -6.15 12.41
C ALA A 178 -31.42 -7.52 11.81
N LEU A 179 -30.14 -7.82 11.57
CA LEU A 179 -29.71 -9.10 11.01
C LEU A 179 -29.87 -10.24 12.05
N SER A 180 -30.38 -11.37 11.57
CA SER A 180 -30.61 -12.53 12.45
C SER A 180 -29.33 -13.30 12.73
N LYS A 181 -29.08 -13.61 13.98
CA LYS A 181 -28.01 -14.51 14.44
C LYS A 181 -28.37 -16.00 14.33
N GLU A 182 -29.63 -16.32 14.01
CA GLU A 182 -30.10 -17.70 13.97
C GLU A 182 -29.48 -18.46 12.77
N ILE A 183 -28.79 -19.55 13.03
CA ILE A 183 -28.22 -20.46 12.04
C ILE A 183 -29.18 -21.65 11.85
N LYS A 184 -29.66 -21.86 10.62
CA LYS A 184 -30.59 -22.90 10.27
C LYS A 184 -30.00 -23.87 9.26
N GLN A 185 -30.27 -25.17 9.45
CA GLN A 185 -29.99 -26.18 8.45
C GLN A 185 -30.84 -25.91 7.21
N GLU A 186 -30.18 -25.75 6.06
CA GLU A 186 -30.84 -25.49 4.79
C GLU A 186 -30.42 -26.51 3.72
N LYS A 187 -31.29 -26.72 2.75
CA LYS A 187 -30.97 -27.63 1.63
C LYS A 187 -29.83 -27.03 0.80
N GLY A 188 -28.79 -27.84 0.58
CA GLY A 188 -27.60 -27.42 -0.18
C GLY A 188 -26.55 -26.66 0.66
N VAL A 189 -26.70 -26.66 1.99
CA VAL A 189 -25.69 -26.23 2.96
C VAL A 189 -25.16 -27.46 3.66
N GLU A 190 -23.86 -27.69 3.56
CA GLU A 190 -23.21 -28.84 4.20
C GLU A 190 -22.91 -28.59 5.67
N ASP A 191 -22.95 -29.64 6.48
CA ASP A 191 -22.69 -29.57 7.92
C ASP A 191 -21.30 -30.12 8.22
N PHE A 192 -20.37 -29.23 8.57
CA PHE A 192 -19.00 -29.57 9.00
C PHE A 192 -18.75 -29.30 10.49
N ARG A 193 -19.80 -29.05 11.28
CA ARG A 193 -19.67 -28.73 12.71
C ARG A 193 -19.06 -29.84 13.57
N SER A 194 -19.04 -31.07 13.08
CA SER A 194 -18.41 -32.22 13.77
C SER A 194 -16.91 -32.34 13.53
N LEU A 195 -16.34 -31.58 12.58
CA LEU A 195 -14.91 -31.59 12.29
C LEU A 195 -14.16 -30.72 13.29
N PRO A 196 -12.93 -31.06 13.68
CA PRO A 196 -12.10 -30.27 14.57
C PRO A 196 -11.45 -29.10 13.80
N ILE A 197 -12.30 -28.21 13.31
CA ILE A 197 -11.91 -27.01 12.56
C ILE A 197 -11.33 -25.97 13.53
N VAL A 198 -10.22 -25.32 13.18
CA VAL A 198 -9.59 -24.30 14.00
C VAL A 198 -9.38 -23.01 13.22
N THR A 199 -9.43 -21.87 13.91
CA THR A 199 -8.89 -20.60 13.39
C THR A 199 -7.47 -20.40 13.89
N ILE A 200 -6.60 -19.73 13.09
CA ILE A 200 -5.20 -19.48 13.43
C ILE A 200 -4.84 -18.07 12.98
N ASP A 201 -4.76 -17.14 13.93
CA ASP A 201 -4.62 -15.71 13.67
C ASP A 201 -3.65 -15.04 14.65
N GLY A 202 -3.50 -13.74 14.55
CA GLY A 202 -2.87 -12.95 15.59
C GLY A 202 -3.68 -12.96 16.88
N PRO A 203 -3.05 -12.82 18.06
CA PRO A 203 -3.75 -12.88 19.35
C PRO A 203 -4.86 -11.82 19.49
N ASP A 204 -4.70 -10.66 18.86
CA ASP A 204 -5.61 -9.53 18.94
C ASP A 204 -6.68 -9.51 17.82
N ALA A 205 -6.65 -10.45 16.86
CA ALA A 205 -7.60 -10.52 15.75
C ALA A 205 -9.04 -10.73 16.27
N LYS A 206 -10.00 -10.04 15.69
CA LYS A 206 -11.44 -10.15 16.03
C LYS A 206 -12.30 -10.50 14.83
N ASP A 207 -11.83 -10.22 13.65
CA ASP A 207 -12.45 -10.45 12.35
C ASP A 207 -11.88 -11.72 11.71
N LEU A 208 -12.29 -12.87 12.29
CA LEU A 208 -11.80 -14.20 11.90
C LEU A 208 -12.48 -14.63 10.59
N ASP A 209 -11.82 -14.35 9.47
CA ASP A 209 -12.31 -14.66 8.13
C ASP A 209 -12.24 -16.15 7.80
N ASP A 210 -11.20 -16.86 8.25
CA ASP A 210 -10.86 -18.20 7.82
C ASP A 210 -10.68 -19.19 8.97
N ALA A 211 -11.07 -20.42 8.70
CA ALA A 211 -10.83 -21.57 9.56
C ALA A 211 -10.40 -22.76 8.71
N VAL A 212 -9.57 -23.62 9.28
CA VAL A 212 -8.90 -24.70 8.55
C VAL A 212 -9.05 -26.03 9.22
N TYR A 213 -9.01 -27.08 8.39
CA TYR A 213 -8.96 -28.47 8.81
C TYR A 213 -8.11 -29.24 7.80
N CYS A 214 -7.23 -30.13 8.28
CA CYS A 214 -6.43 -30.96 7.41
C CYS A 214 -6.27 -32.37 7.98
N VAL A 215 -6.35 -33.36 7.10
CA VAL A 215 -6.12 -34.77 7.48
C VAL A 215 -5.42 -35.51 6.34
N LYS A 216 -4.40 -36.28 6.69
CA LYS A 216 -3.72 -37.18 5.77
C LYS A 216 -4.55 -38.42 5.53
N LYS A 217 -4.79 -38.75 4.25
CA LYS A 217 -5.53 -39.96 3.80
C LYS A 217 -4.59 -41.17 3.69
N GLU A 218 -5.19 -42.38 3.67
CA GLU A 218 -4.43 -43.62 3.46
C GLU A 218 -3.65 -43.69 2.13
N ASN A 219 -4.17 -43.06 1.09
CA ASN A 219 -3.51 -42.96 -0.22
C ASN A 219 -2.34 -41.96 -0.26
N GLY A 220 -1.99 -41.33 0.87
CA GLY A 220 -0.93 -40.35 0.99
C GLY A 220 -1.33 -38.90 0.58
N HIS A 221 -2.53 -38.68 0.07
CA HIS A 221 -3.09 -37.37 -0.15
C HIS A 221 -3.47 -36.67 1.16
N TYR A 222 -3.63 -35.34 1.11
CA TYR A 222 -4.18 -34.56 2.21
C TYR A 222 -5.57 -34.04 1.81
N GLN A 223 -6.54 -34.20 2.69
CA GLN A 223 -7.79 -33.46 2.58
C GLN A 223 -7.66 -32.16 3.36
N LEU A 224 -7.55 -31.06 2.62
CA LEU A 224 -7.46 -29.71 3.17
C LEU A 224 -8.83 -29.04 3.04
N GLY A 225 -9.41 -28.63 4.15
CA GLY A 225 -10.61 -27.82 4.24
C GLY A 225 -10.25 -26.38 4.59
N VAL A 226 -10.64 -25.43 3.75
CA VAL A 226 -10.57 -24.00 4.00
C VAL A 226 -11.99 -23.48 4.05
N HIS A 227 -12.39 -22.96 5.21
CA HIS A 227 -13.75 -22.52 5.51
C HIS A 227 -13.73 -21.01 5.74
N ILE A 228 -14.38 -20.26 4.87
CA ILE A 228 -14.36 -18.77 4.88
C ILE A 228 -15.71 -18.25 5.34
N ALA A 229 -15.72 -17.28 6.23
CA ALA A 229 -16.92 -16.60 6.71
C ALA A 229 -17.85 -16.19 5.57
N ASP A 230 -19.11 -16.64 5.60
CA ASP A 230 -20.05 -16.39 4.51
C ASP A 230 -20.73 -15.01 4.63
N VAL A 231 -19.94 -13.96 4.47
CA VAL A 231 -20.40 -12.55 4.49
C VAL A 231 -21.50 -12.31 3.46
N SER A 232 -21.44 -12.99 2.30
CA SER A 232 -22.41 -12.83 1.22
C SER A 232 -23.84 -13.26 1.58
N ARG A 233 -23.99 -13.95 2.70
CA ARG A 233 -25.29 -14.36 3.23
C ARG A 233 -26.00 -13.20 3.95
N TYR A 234 -25.24 -12.36 4.62
CA TYR A 234 -25.72 -11.24 5.42
C TYR A 234 -25.73 -9.95 4.62
N VAL A 235 -24.66 -9.67 3.89
CA VAL A 235 -24.51 -8.46 3.07
C VAL A 235 -25.12 -8.71 1.69
N ARG A 236 -26.40 -8.33 1.55
CA ARG A 236 -27.15 -8.51 0.30
C ARG A 236 -26.82 -7.40 -0.70
N LYS A 237 -26.65 -7.74 -1.96
CA LYS A 237 -26.39 -6.77 -3.01
C LYS A 237 -27.44 -5.66 -3.05
N GLY A 238 -27.01 -4.40 -2.99
CA GLY A 238 -27.84 -3.20 -2.99
C GLY A 238 -28.53 -2.88 -1.65
N SER A 239 -28.05 -3.46 -0.53
CA SER A 239 -28.40 -3.04 0.81
C SER A 239 -27.53 -1.85 1.24
N LEU A 240 -27.89 -1.13 2.31
CA LEU A 240 -27.07 -0.02 2.83
C LEU A 240 -25.68 -0.50 3.27
N ILE A 241 -25.62 -1.71 3.83
CA ILE A 241 -24.33 -2.32 4.22
C ILE A 241 -23.49 -2.63 2.99
N ASP A 242 -24.09 -3.14 1.89
CA ASP A 242 -23.39 -3.44 0.65
C ASP A 242 -22.84 -2.17 -0.02
N ASP A 243 -23.66 -1.13 -0.12
CA ASP A 243 -23.29 0.14 -0.74
C ASP A 243 -22.10 0.78 0.02
N GLU A 244 -22.12 0.73 1.36
CA GLU A 244 -21.02 1.24 2.19
C GLU A 244 -19.78 0.37 2.11
N ALA A 245 -19.92 -0.98 2.11
CA ALA A 245 -18.82 -1.91 1.93
C ALA A 245 -18.14 -1.71 0.56
N TYR A 246 -18.92 -1.48 -0.50
CA TYR A 246 -18.41 -1.12 -1.81
C TYR A 246 -17.65 0.21 -1.77
N ARG A 247 -18.23 1.25 -1.15
CA ARG A 247 -17.60 2.57 -1.04
C ARG A 247 -16.25 2.50 -0.33
N ARG A 248 -16.14 1.67 0.71
CA ARG A 248 -14.88 1.44 1.46
C ARG A 248 -13.89 0.57 0.70
N GLY A 249 -14.37 -0.42 -0.06
CA GLY A 249 -13.58 -1.37 -0.82
C GLY A 249 -12.76 -2.35 0.01
N THR A 250 -12.17 -1.89 1.11
CA THR A 250 -11.36 -2.68 2.04
C THR A 250 -11.40 -2.11 3.46
N SER A 251 -11.07 -2.92 4.47
CA SER A 251 -10.71 -2.42 5.81
C SER A 251 -9.30 -1.82 5.77
N VAL A 252 -9.04 -0.83 6.63
CA VAL A 252 -7.74 -0.15 6.73
C VAL A 252 -7.18 -0.31 8.14
N TYR A 253 -5.95 -0.85 8.26
CA TYR A 253 -5.30 -1.18 9.53
C TYR A 253 -4.27 -0.12 9.89
N LEU A 254 -4.72 0.93 10.58
CA LEU A 254 -3.86 2.03 11.02
C LEU A 254 -2.97 1.62 12.21
N ALA A 255 -2.01 2.43 12.54
CA ALA A 255 -1.08 2.15 13.63
C ALA A 255 -1.77 2.00 15.01
N ASP A 256 -2.89 2.71 15.25
CA ASP A 256 -3.61 2.76 16.52
C ASP A 256 -5.00 2.12 16.49
N ARG A 257 -5.63 1.97 15.31
CA ARG A 257 -7.01 1.49 15.16
C ARG A 257 -7.25 0.86 13.79
N VAL A 258 -8.40 0.18 13.67
CA VAL A 258 -8.89 -0.34 12.39
C VAL A 258 -10.10 0.47 11.93
N ILE A 259 -10.12 0.88 10.66
CA ILE A 259 -11.32 1.38 9.98
C ILE A 259 -11.91 0.19 9.20
N PRO A 260 -12.97 -0.46 9.71
CA PRO A 260 -13.46 -1.69 9.12
C PRO A 260 -14.31 -1.43 7.87
N MET A 261 -14.29 -2.36 6.93
CA MET A 261 -15.18 -2.36 5.76
C MET A 261 -16.65 -2.58 6.16
N LEU A 262 -16.89 -3.41 7.15
CA LEU A 262 -18.21 -3.76 7.67
C LEU A 262 -18.36 -3.30 9.13
N PRO A 263 -19.59 -2.96 9.61
CA PRO A 263 -19.82 -2.70 11.01
C PRO A 263 -19.34 -3.84 11.92
N PHE A 264 -18.89 -3.51 13.13
CA PHE A 264 -18.33 -4.49 14.07
C PHE A 264 -19.34 -5.60 14.46
N GLN A 265 -20.64 -5.32 14.38
CA GLN A 265 -21.68 -6.36 14.56
C GLN A 265 -21.58 -7.48 13.51
N LEU A 266 -21.07 -7.18 12.31
CA LEU A 266 -20.82 -8.19 11.29
C LEU A 266 -19.39 -8.70 11.38
N SER A 267 -18.40 -7.79 11.35
CA SER A 267 -17.00 -8.18 11.22
C SER A 267 -16.45 -8.96 12.43
N ASN A 268 -16.87 -8.62 13.64
CA ASN A 268 -16.34 -9.23 14.87
C ASN A 268 -17.28 -10.24 15.51
N ASP A 269 -18.57 -10.29 15.09
CA ASP A 269 -19.59 -11.16 15.68
C ASP A 269 -20.22 -12.04 14.61
N LEU A 270 -21.20 -11.53 13.84
CA LEU A 270 -22.09 -12.34 13.00
C LEU A 270 -21.36 -13.15 11.93
N CYS A 271 -20.33 -12.53 11.29
CA CYS A 271 -19.55 -13.19 10.26
C CYS A 271 -18.30 -13.87 10.82
N SER A 272 -17.67 -13.30 11.87
CA SER A 272 -16.45 -13.85 12.46
C SER A 272 -16.62 -15.30 12.89
N LEU A 273 -15.68 -16.16 12.50
CA LEU A 273 -15.68 -17.60 12.84
C LEU A 273 -15.24 -17.81 14.28
N ASN A 274 -16.05 -17.30 15.22
CA ASN A 274 -15.78 -17.36 16.65
C ASN A 274 -15.81 -18.80 17.20
N HIS A 275 -14.98 -19.01 18.23
CA HIS A 275 -14.87 -20.31 18.90
C HIS A 275 -16.21 -20.74 19.51
N ASP A 276 -16.53 -22.04 19.33
CA ASP A 276 -17.73 -22.74 19.86
C ASP A 276 -19.08 -22.13 19.45
N GLU A 277 -19.09 -21.37 18.34
CA GLU A 277 -20.31 -20.82 17.78
C GLU A 277 -20.58 -21.41 16.39
N ASP A 278 -21.86 -21.69 16.09
CA ASP A 278 -22.27 -22.09 14.75
C ASP A 278 -22.16 -20.87 13.81
N ARG A 279 -21.54 -21.07 12.65
CA ARG A 279 -21.39 -20.03 11.64
C ARG A 279 -21.65 -20.57 10.24
N TYR A 280 -22.19 -19.72 9.37
CA TYR A 280 -22.20 -20.00 7.95
C TYR A 280 -20.83 -19.73 7.34
N ALA A 281 -20.39 -20.65 6.49
CA ALA A 281 -19.14 -20.52 5.75
C ALA A 281 -19.34 -20.87 4.27
N MET A 282 -18.42 -20.39 3.45
CA MET A 282 -18.16 -20.89 2.11
C MET A 282 -16.92 -21.76 2.19
N SER A 283 -17.07 -23.04 1.98
CA SER A 283 -15.98 -24.01 2.16
C SER A 283 -15.39 -24.45 0.84
N CYS A 284 -14.06 -24.45 0.78
CA CYS A 284 -13.25 -25.02 -0.30
C CYS A 284 -12.53 -26.26 0.27
N ILE A 285 -12.99 -27.45 -0.13
CA ILE A 285 -12.40 -28.72 0.28
C ILE A 285 -11.53 -29.23 -0.85
N MET A 286 -10.27 -29.42 -0.62
CA MET A 286 -9.26 -29.81 -1.61
C MET A 286 -8.65 -31.16 -1.28
N ASP A 287 -8.51 -32.00 -2.30
CA ASP A 287 -7.70 -33.23 -2.23
C ASP A 287 -6.31 -32.94 -2.80
N VAL A 288 -5.33 -32.75 -1.92
CA VAL A 288 -3.97 -32.37 -2.27
C VAL A 288 -3.10 -33.62 -2.43
N ALA A 289 -2.61 -33.85 -3.64
CA ALA A 289 -1.72 -34.97 -3.95
C ALA A 289 -0.30 -34.74 -3.41
N PRO A 290 0.54 -35.79 -3.26
CA PRO A 290 1.92 -35.67 -2.79
C PRO A 290 2.83 -34.75 -3.63
N ASP A 291 2.45 -34.46 -4.87
CA ASP A 291 3.18 -33.53 -5.75
C ASP A 291 2.68 -32.07 -5.60
N GLY A 292 1.77 -31.82 -4.68
CA GLY A 292 1.21 -30.50 -4.39
C GLY A 292 0.13 -30.03 -5.36
N LYS A 293 -0.37 -30.88 -6.24
CA LYS A 293 -1.51 -30.57 -7.11
C LYS A 293 -2.82 -30.87 -6.39
N VAL A 294 -3.80 -30.01 -6.59
CA VAL A 294 -5.19 -30.27 -6.18
C VAL A 294 -5.81 -31.23 -7.18
N ALA A 295 -5.98 -32.51 -6.78
CA ALA A 295 -6.50 -33.57 -7.61
C ALA A 295 -8.03 -33.55 -7.73
N ALA A 296 -8.71 -33.04 -6.72
CA ALA A 296 -10.15 -32.84 -6.69
C ALA A 296 -10.52 -31.71 -5.72
N GLU A 297 -11.58 -30.99 -6.04
CA GLU A 297 -12.08 -29.92 -5.21
C GLU A 297 -13.61 -29.96 -5.06
N LYS A 298 -14.09 -29.41 -3.95
CA LYS A 298 -15.51 -29.19 -3.70
C LYS A 298 -15.69 -27.81 -3.05
N ILE A 299 -16.41 -26.92 -3.72
CA ILE A 299 -16.76 -25.60 -3.21
C ILE A 299 -18.25 -25.63 -2.85
N THR A 300 -18.59 -25.29 -1.60
CA THR A 300 -19.97 -25.44 -1.11
C THR A 300 -20.27 -24.47 0.04
N PRO A 301 -21.48 -23.91 0.09
CA PRO A 301 -21.98 -23.28 1.32
C PRO A 301 -22.05 -24.31 2.44
N SER A 302 -21.66 -23.92 3.65
CA SER A 302 -21.59 -24.84 4.78
C SER A 302 -21.97 -24.19 6.11
N MET A 303 -22.12 -25.01 7.12
CA MET A 303 -22.13 -24.65 8.53
C MET A 303 -20.91 -25.24 9.20
N VAL A 304 -20.23 -24.43 9.97
CA VAL A 304 -19.04 -24.79 10.72
C VAL A 304 -19.21 -24.42 12.19
N ARG A 305 -18.44 -25.06 13.04
CA ARG A 305 -18.23 -24.69 14.44
C ARG A 305 -16.74 -24.79 14.69
N VAL A 306 -16.11 -23.65 15.04
CA VAL A 306 -14.68 -23.61 15.34
C VAL A 306 -14.43 -24.29 16.69
N ALA A 307 -13.73 -25.43 16.68
CA ALA A 307 -13.44 -26.19 17.86
C ALA A 307 -12.38 -25.58 18.77
N ARG A 308 -11.49 -24.76 18.20
CA ARG A 308 -10.48 -23.97 18.93
C ARG A 308 -10.02 -22.75 18.14
N ARG A 309 -9.93 -21.62 18.84
CA ARG A 309 -9.19 -20.46 18.36
C ARG A 309 -7.72 -20.61 18.75
N CYS A 310 -6.84 -20.73 17.77
CA CYS A 310 -5.40 -20.75 17.93
C CYS A 310 -4.77 -19.40 17.56
N ASN A 311 -3.54 -19.17 18.02
CA ASN A 311 -2.76 -18.02 17.59
C ASN A 311 -1.38 -18.44 17.07
N TYR A 312 -0.80 -17.60 16.20
CA TYR A 312 0.50 -17.88 15.57
C TYR A 312 1.61 -18.16 16.60
N PRO A 313 1.82 -17.35 17.66
CA PRO A 313 2.88 -17.58 18.64
C PRO A 313 2.81 -18.94 19.33
N GLU A 314 1.61 -19.39 19.76
CA GLU A 314 1.47 -20.68 20.47
C GLU A 314 1.76 -21.88 19.57
N ILE A 315 1.35 -21.80 18.27
CA ILE A 315 1.63 -22.89 17.32
C ILE A 315 3.11 -22.91 16.96
N ASN A 316 3.73 -21.77 16.70
CA ASN A 316 5.16 -21.67 16.44
C ASN A 316 5.96 -22.23 17.61
N GLN A 317 5.64 -21.85 18.85
CA GLN A 317 6.24 -22.40 20.06
C GLN A 317 6.09 -23.93 20.14
N ALA A 318 4.88 -24.45 19.85
CA ALA A 318 4.63 -25.89 19.90
C ALA A 318 5.43 -26.66 18.83
N PHE A 319 5.63 -26.09 17.66
CA PHE A 319 6.44 -26.70 16.60
C PHE A 319 7.94 -26.65 16.88
N GLU A 320 8.43 -25.53 17.43
CA GLU A 320 9.86 -25.33 17.73
C GLU A 320 10.32 -26.13 18.96
N THR A 321 9.52 -26.11 20.02
CA THR A 321 9.94 -26.68 21.32
C THR A 321 9.36 -28.06 21.61
N GLY A 322 8.32 -28.47 20.88
CA GLY A 322 7.52 -29.64 21.16
C GLY A 322 6.60 -29.49 22.40
N VAL A 323 6.57 -28.32 23.03
CA VAL A 323 5.75 -28.05 24.23
C VAL A 323 4.47 -27.31 23.80
N ALA A 324 3.32 -27.90 24.17
CA ALA A 324 2.02 -27.30 23.87
C ALA A 324 1.16 -27.31 25.15
N SER A 325 0.25 -26.34 25.23
CA SER A 325 -0.79 -26.28 26.27
C SER A 325 -1.72 -27.52 26.20
N ASP A 326 -2.34 -27.89 27.30
CA ASP A 326 -3.19 -29.10 27.37
C ASP A 326 -4.40 -28.98 26.42
N ASP A 327 -4.91 -27.81 26.18
CA ASP A 327 -6.01 -27.52 25.26
C ASP A 327 -5.58 -27.49 23.78
N LEU A 328 -4.29 -27.27 23.45
CA LEU A 328 -3.75 -27.36 22.10
C LEU A 328 -3.37 -28.81 21.71
N LYS A 329 -2.93 -29.63 22.67
CA LYS A 329 -2.45 -31.01 22.41
C LYS A 329 -3.38 -31.83 21.53
N PRO A 330 -4.74 -31.84 21.72
CA PRO A 330 -5.65 -32.61 20.89
C PRO A 330 -5.60 -32.26 19.39
N TYR A 331 -5.24 -31.04 19.06
CA TYR A 331 -5.20 -30.52 17.68
C TYR A 331 -3.83 -30.66 17.00
N LEU A 332 -2.76 -30.98 17.75
CA LEU A 332 -1.42 -31.14 17.20
C LEU A 332 -1.28 -32.11 16.04
N PRO A 333 -1.95 -33.30 16.03
CA PRO A 333 -1.89 -34.20 14.88
C PRO A 333 -2.42 -33.52 13.61
N MET A 334 -3.57 -32.86 13.66
CA MET A 334 -4.18 -32.13 12.54
C MET A 334 -3.31 -30.95 12.10
N LEU A 335 -2.73 -30.19 13.05
CA LEU A 335 -1.82 -29.08 12.75
C LEU A 335 -0.53 -29.54 12.08
N ARG A 336 0.00 -30.72 12.43
CA ARG A 336 1.15 -31.33 11.74
C ARG A 336 0.79 -31.79 10.33
N ASP A 337 -0.39 -32.35 10.12
CA ASP A 337 -0.88 -32.68 8.78
C ASP A 337 -1.07 -31.42 7.94
N LEU A 338 -1.59 -30.35 8.52
CA LEU A 338 -1.74 -29.06 7.86
C LEU A 338 -0.38 -28.47 7.46
N LYS A 339 0.60 -28.50 8.37
CA LYS A 339 1.96 -28.04 8.07
C LYS A 339 2.58 -28.85 6.93
N ALA A 340 2.49 -30.18 6.98
CA ALA A 340 3.04 -31.06 5.94
C ALA A 340 2.35 -30.83 4.58
N CYS A 341 1.04 -30.61 4.57
CA CYS A 341 0.29 -30.24 3.37
C CYS A 341 0.75 -28.89 2.81
N ALA A 342 0.88 -27.88 3.66
CA ALA A 342 1.34 -26.54 3.30
C ALA A 342 2.76 -26.56 2.73
N ASP A 343 3.68 -27.32 3.34
CA ASP A 343 5.06 -27.48 2.82
C ASP A 343 5.08 -28.09 1.40
N ILE A 344 4.19 -29.05 1.11
CA ILE A 344 4.04 -29.63 -0.22
C ILE A 344 3.48 -28.59 -1.21
N LEU A 345 2.47 -27.83 -0.82
CA LEU A 345 1.88 -26.76 -1.64
C LEU A 345 2.92 -25.68 -1.94
N ARG A 346 3.69 -25.26 -0.94
CA ARG A 346 4.78 -24.27 -1.08
C ARG A 346 5.83 -24.78 -2.08
N LYS A 347 6.29 -26.00 -1.90
CA LYS A 347 7.29 -26.61 -2.79
C LYS A 347 6.79 -26.69 -4.24
N ASN A 348 5.51 -26.99 -4.45
CA ASN A 348 4.92 -26.97 -5.79
C ASN A 348 4.95 -25.54 -6.40
N ARG A 349 4.61 -24.51 -5.59
CA ARG A 349 4.64 -23.10 -6.00
C ARG A 349 6.07 -22.62 -6.31
N GLU A 350 7.04 -22.97 -5.47
CA GLU A 350 8.47 -22.70 -5.70
C GLU A 350 8.95 -23.35 -7.00
N ASN A 351 8.56 -24.60 -7.26
CA ASN A 351 8.90 -25.30 -8.49
C ASN A 351 8.32 -24.64 -9.75
N ARG A 352 7.21 -23.91 -9.62
CA ARG A 352 6.65 -23.08 -10.71
C ARG A 352 7.41 -21.78 -10.91
N GLY A 353 8.20 -21.32 -9.92
CA GLY A 353 8.98 -20.08 -9.99
C GLY A 353 8.42 -18.95 -9.13
N ALA A 354 7.61 -19.24 -8.13
CA ALA A 354 7.12 -18.22 -7.20
C ALA A 354 8.29 -17.46 -6.57
N LEU A 355 8.13 -16.15 -6.45
CA LEU A 355 9.13 -15.25 -5.88
C LEU A 355 8.87 -15.12 -4.38
N GLU A 356 9.87 -15.39 -3.59
CA GLU A 356 9.86 -15.11 -2.15
C GLU A 356 10.76 -13.91 -1.85
N PHE A 357 10.19 -12.88 -1.25
CA PHE A 357 10.92 -11.72 -0.76
C PHE A 357 10.98 -11.79 0.76
N ASP A 358 12.18 -11.77 1.30
CA ASP A 358 12.41 -11.83 2.75
C ASP A 358 12.73 -10.43 3.29
N PHE A 359 11.75 -9.52 3.18
CA PHE A 359 11.86 -8.20 3.79
C PHE A 359 11.36 -8.23 5.23
N PRO A 360 12.12 -7.67 6.19
CA PRO A 360 11.66 -7.58 7.56
C PRO A 360 10.46 -6.62 7.65
N GLU A 361 9.39 -7.08 8.27
CA GLU A 361 8.27 -6.23 8.66
C GLU A 361 8.47 -5.72 10.09
N TYR A 362 8.06 -4.49 10.36
CA TYR A 362 8.16 -3.87 11.66
C TYR A 362 6.80 -3.39 12.15
N LYS A 363 6.53 -3.55 13.44
CA LYS A 363 5.32 -3.08 14.10
C LYS A 363 5.71 -2.06 15.18
N VAL A 364 5.08 -0.91 15.17
CA VAL A 364 5.21 0.06 16.24
C VAL A 364 4.24 -0.34 17.37
N ILE A 365 4.76 -0.55 18.57
CA ILE A 365 3.96 -0.85 19.75
C ILE A 365 3.65 0.46 20.45
N LEU A 366 2.36 0.71 20.65
CA LEU A 366 1.85 1.93 21.28
C LEU A 366 1.38 1.65 22.71
N ASP A 367 1.38 2.67 23.55
CA ASP A 367 0.68 2.66 24.85
C ASP A 367 -0.82 2.96 24.69
N GLU A 368 -1.54 3.06 25.82
CA GLU A 368 -2.97 3.35 25.85
C GLU A 368 -3.30 4.78 25.35
N GLU A 369 -2.34 5.68 25.40
CA GLU A 369 -2.41 7.04 24.89
C GLU A 369 -2.10 7.15 23.40
N GLY A 370 -1.64 6.05 22.76
CA GLY A 370 -1.25 6.01 21.35
C GLY A 370 0.16 6.52 21.09
N THR A 371 0.99 6.64 22.16
CA THR A 371 2.40 7.04 22.07
C THR A 371 3.27 5.82 21.74
N PRO A 372 4.25 5.92 20.84
CA PRO A 372 5.10 4.80 20.49
C PRO A 372 6.07 4.44 21.64
N LEU A 373 6.02 3.17 22.08
CA LEU A 373 6.91 2.63 23.13
C LEU A 373 8.16 2.01 22.54
N ARG A 374 8.01 1.20 21.47
CA ARG A 374 9.10 0.48 20.81
C ARG A 374 8.68 0.02 19.42
N ILE A 375 9.67 -0.28 18.59
CA ILE A 375 9.50 -0.89 17.28
C ILE A 375 9.96 -2.33 17.37
N GLU A 376 9.09 -3.28 17.00
CA GLU A 376 9.37 -4.71 17.02
C GLU A 376 9.44 -5.28 15.61
N LYS A 377 10.45 -6.09 15.35
CA LYS A 377 10.53 -6.87 14.12
C LYS A 377 9.50 -8.00 14.19
N ARG A 378 8.63 -8.09 13.20
CA ARG A 378 7.66 -9.18 13.07
C ARG A 378 8.35 -10.41 12.47
N ASN A 379 8.42 -11.48 13.25
CA ASN A 379 8.92 -12.75 12.76
C ASN A 379 7.78 -13.56 12.12
N ARG A 380 7.99 -14.03 10.91
CA ARG A 380 7.08 -14.98 10.24
C ARG A 380 7.55 -16.40 10.53
N GLY A 381 6.74 -17.14 11.31
CA GLY A 381 7.01 -18.51 11.66
C GLY A 381 6.32 -19.52 10.72
N ASP A 382 6.37 -20.79 11.11
CA ASP A 382 5.73 -21.88 10.37
C ASP A 382 4.20 -21.75 10.36
N ALA A 383 3.61 -21.22 11.44
CA ALA A 383 2.17 -21.05 11.56
C ALA A 383 1.62 -20.05 10.55
N GLU A 384 2.28 -18.89 10.38
CA GLU A 384 1.89 -17.89 9.38
C GLU A 384 2.03 -18.45 7.97
N ARG A 385 3.14 -19.15 7.68
CA ARG A 385 3.40 -19.72 6.35
C ARG A 385 2.39 -20.80 5.97
N MET A 386 2.01 -21.70 6.92
CA MET A 386 1.06 -22.76 6.58
C MET A 386 -0.34 -22.23 6.30
N ILE A 387 -0.77 -21.16 6.96
CA ILE A 387 -2.05 -20.50 6.66
C ILE A 387 -1.98 -19.80 5.31
N GLU A 388 -0.92 -19.05 5.04
CA GLU A 388 -0.69 -18.41 3.74
C GLU A 388 -0.78 -19.42 2.59
N ASP A 389 -0.08 -20.56 2.68
CA ASP A 389 -0.08 -21.59 1.64
C ASP A 389 -1.47 -22.21 1.44
N ALA A 390 -2.21 -22.46 2.53
CA ALA A 390 -3.58 -22.95 2.47
C ALA A 390 -4.52 -21.93 1.79
N MET A 391 -4.38 -20.64 2.13
CA MET A 391 -5.19 -19.57 1.54
C MET A 391 -4.86 -19.37 0.05
N ILE A 392 -3.59 -19.43 -0.34
CA ILE A 392 -3.19 -19.34 -1.76
C ILE A 392 -3.78 -20.51 -2.54
N ALA A 393 -3.71 -21.74 -2.01
CA ALA A 393 -4.28 -22.93 -2.66
C ALA A 393 -5.81 -22.80 -2.84
N ALA A 394 -6.52 -22.31 -1.82
CA ALA A 394 -7.96 -22.06 -1.90
C ALA A 394 -8.30 -20.97 -2.94
N ASN A 395 -7.56 -19.87 -2.95
CA ASN A 395 -7.73 -18.79 -3.93
C ASN A 395 -7.50 -19.27 -5.37
N GLU A 396 -6.44 -20.03 -5.62
CA GLU A 396 -6.17 -20.64 -6.95
C GLU A 396 -7.30 -21.61 -7.36
N THR A 397 -7.77 -22.42 -6.42
CA THR A 397 -8.84 -23.42 -6.66
C THR A 397 -10.16 -22.74 -7.02
N VAL A 398 -10.54 -21.71 -6.26
CA VAL A 398 -11.76 -20.92 -6.52
C VAL A 398 -11.63 -20.15 -7.85
N ALA A 399 -10.47 -19.62 -8.16
CA ALA A 399 -10.23 -18.91 -9.42
C ALA A 399 -10.48 -19.84 -10.63
N ARG A 400 -9.90 -21.06 -10.62
CA ARG A 400 -10.11 -22.07 -11.67
C ARG A 400 -11.58 -22.52 -11.76
N PHE A 401 -12.23 -22.72 -10.62
CA PHE A 401 -13.65 -23.05 -10.59
C PHE A 401 -14.50 -21.97 -11.27
N LEU A 402 -14.28 -20.71 -10.98
CA LEU A 402 -15.03 -19.61 -11.59
C LEU A 402 -14.69 -19.43 -13.07
N GLU A 403 -13.43 -19.56 -13.46
CA GLU A 403 -12.97 -19.51 -14.86
C GLU A 403 -13.67 -20.58 -15.71
N ALA A 404 -13.78 -21.80 -15.19
CA ALA A 404 -14.46 -22.92 -15.85
C ALA A 404 -15.96 -22.66 -16.11
N THR A 405 -16.59 -21.70 -15.43
CA THR A 405 -17.99 -21.32 -15.71
C THR A 405 -18.16 -20.56 -17.02
N GLY A 406 -17.08 -19.98 -17.56
CA GLY A 406 -17.09 -19.12 -18.75
C GLY A 406 -17.78 -17.77 -18.55
N HIS A 407 -18.07 -17.38 -17.32
CA HIS A 407 -18.67 -16.09 -16.98
C HIS A 407 -17.61 -15.09 -16.50
N THR A 408 -17.89 -13.79 -16.66
CA THR A 408 -17.04 -12.72 -16.10
C THR A 408 -16.84 -12.92 -14.61
N SER A 409 -15.59 -12.94 -14.17
CA SER A 409 -15.21 -13.12 -12.78
C SER A 409 -14.28 -11.98 -12.32
N VAL A 410 -13.84 -12.04 -11.07
CA VAL A 410 -12.86 -11.13 -10.48
C VAL A 410 -11.57 -11.92 -10.26
N TYR A 411 -10.50 -11.41 -10.83
CA TYR A 411 -9.16 -11.96 -10.69
C TYR A 411 -8.25 -10.99 -9.95
N ARG A 412 -7.26 -11.51 -9.22
CA ARG A 412 -6.12 -10.76 -8.71
C ARG A 412 -4.96 -11.02 -9.65
N ILE A 413 -4.63 -10.03 -10.46
CA ILE A 413 -3.60 -10.14 -11.47
C ILE A 413 -2.30 -9.46 -11.03
N HIS A 414 -1.19 -9.97 -11.52
CA HIS A 414 0.13 -9.37 -11.37
C HIS A 414 0.88 -9.57 -12.67
N ASP A 415 1.00 -8.49 -13.43
CA ASP A 415 1.59 -8.50 -14.77
C ASP A 415 3.11 -8.77 -14.73
N HIS A 416 3.69 -9.02 -15.90
CA HIS A 416 5.12 -9.18 -16.09
C HIS A 416 5.88 -7.89 -15.75
N PRO A 417 7.22 -7.97 -15.49
CA PRO A 417 8.05 -6.81 -15.19
C PRO A 417 7.95 -5.71 -16.25
N ASP A 418 7.88 -4.46 -15.79
CA ASP A 418 7.92 -3.28 -16.63
C ASP A 418 9.24 -3.20 -17.41
N GLY A 419 9.18 -2.91 -18.71
CA GLY A 419 10.33 -2.96 -19.61
C GLY A 419 11.46 -2.01 -19.22
N ASP A 420 11.16 -0.77 -18.82
CA ASP A 420 12.16 0.23 -18.43
C ASP A 420 12.77 -0.08 -17.06
N LYS A 421 11.93 -0.53 -16.13
CA LYS A 421 12.39 -0.97 -14.81
C LYS A 421 13.24 -2.25 -14.90
N LEU A 422 12.88 -3.19 -15.78
CA LEU A 422 13.66 -4.38 -16.08
C LEU A 422 15.04 -4.02 -16.69
N LEU A 423 15.07 -3.00 -17.56
CA LEU A 423 16.34 -2.50 -18.09
C LEU A 423 17.22 -1.93 -16.98
N SER A 424 16.64 -1.19 -16.04
CA SER A 424 17.34 -0.67 -14.87
C SER A 424 17.88 -1.78 -13.98
N LEU A 425 17.13 -2.86 -13.76
CA LEU A 425 17.58 -4.05 -13.07
C LEU A 425 18.78 -4.70 -13.81
N LYS A 426 18.71 -4.88 -15.13
CA LYS A 426 19.79 -5.44 -15.94
C LYS A 426 21.06 -4.57 -15.92
N LYS A 427 20.93 -3.23 -15.97
CA LYS A 427 22.06 -2.31 -15.83
C LYS A 427 22.72 -2.47 -14.45
N MET A 428 21.94 -2.54 -13.38
CA MET A 428 22.45 -2.79 -12.03
C MET A 428 23.16 -4.13 -11.92
N MET A 429 22.60 -5.20 -12.45
CA MET A 429 23.24 -6.53 -12.49
C MET A 429 24.62 -6.46 -13.17
N ALA A 430 24.74 -5.74 -14.29
CA ALA A 430 26.01 -5.56 -15.00
C ALA A 430 27.03 -4.79 -14.15
N ILE A 431 26.61 -3.75 -13.43
CA ILE A 431 27.47 -2.94 -12.55
C ILE A 431 28.06 -3.80 -11.41
N PHE A 432 27.23 -4.66 -10.82
CA PHE A 432 27.66 -5.54 -9.72
C PHE A 432 28.29 -6.85 -10.21
N GLY A 433 28.47 -7.04 -11.52
CA GLY A 433 29.10 -8.24 -12.10
C GLY A 433 28.29 -9.51 -11.89
N VAL A 434 26.96 -9.41 -11.83
CA VAL A 434 26.05 -10.55 -11.70
C VAL A 434 26.10 -11.37 -12.98
N ALA A 435 26.48 -12.64 -12.87
CA ALA A 435 26.66 -13.53 -14.03
C ALA A 435 25.35 -14.00 -14.65
N GLU A 436 24.26 -14.02 -13.87
CA GLU A 436 22.93 -14.46 -14.34
C GLU A 436 22.43 -13.50 -15.43
N LYS A 437 21.84 -14.06 -16.49
CA LYS A 437 21.29 -13.26 -17.61
C LYS A 437 19.78 -13.41 -17.66
N LEU A 438 19.09 -12.31 -17.55
CA LEU A 438 17.65 -12.26 -17.74
C LEU A 438 17.29 -12.15 -19.22
N PRO A 439 16.32 -12.93 -19.74
CA PRO A 439 15.79 -12.79 -21.09
C PRO A 439 15.11 -11.42 -21.28
N LYS A 440 14.69 -11.13 -22.52
CA LYS A 440 13.99 -9.87 -22.83
C LYS A 440 12.65 -9.78 -22.07
N GLU A 441 11.95 -10.87 -22.02
CA GLU A 441 10.69 -11.08 -21.32
C GLU A 441 10.90 -12.22 -20.32
N PRO A 442 11.26 -11.93 -19.06
CA PRO A 442 11.54 -12.97 -18.08
C PRO A 442 10.24 -13.58 -17.55
N GLU A 443 10.28 -14.90 -17.42
CA GLU A 443 9.26 -15.65 -16.69
C GLU A 443 9.55 -15.63 -15.18
N PRO A 444 8.57 -15.95 -14.30
CA PRO A 444 8.77 -15.99 -12.86
C PRO A 444 9.99 -16.80 -12.45
N LYS A 445 10.23 -17.93 -13.12
CA LYS A 445 11.37 -18.83 -12.86
C LYS A 445 12.74 -18.21 -13.18
N ASP A 446 12.81 -17.28 -14.12
CA ASP A 446 14.04 -16.56 -14.43
C ASP A 446 14.39 -15.57 -13.32
N MET A 447 13.38 -14.86 -12.80
CA MET A 447 13.56 -13.95 -11.68
C MET A 447 13.89 -14.70 -10.38
N GLN A 448 13.24 -15.86 -10.13
CA GLN A 448 13.55 -16.73 -9.00
C GLN A 448 15.03 -17.17 -9.05
N ARG A 449 15.51 -17.67 -10.19
CA ARG A 449 16.92 -18.09 -10.36
C ARG A 449 17.89 -16.94 -10.10
N LEU A 450 17.55 -15.72 -10.57
CA LEU A 450 18.36 -14.53 -10.25
C LEU A 450 18.47 -14.33 -8.74
N MET A 451 17.33 -14.32 -8.02
CA MET A 451 17.32 -14.11 -6.58
C MET A 451 18.09 -15.21 -5.83
N GLU A 452 17.86 -16.48 -6.18
CA GLU A 452 18.57 -17.64 -5.60
C GLU A 452 20.08 -17.54 -5.82
N SER A 453 20.52 -17.11 -6.99
CA SER A 453 21.95 -16.96 -7.32
C SER A 453 22.65 -15.88 -6.50
N MET A 454 21.87 -14.97 -5.87
CA MET A 454 22.37 -13.88 -5.02
C MET A 454 22.33 -14.20 -3.54
N LYS A 455 21.66 -15.27 -3.13
CA LYS A 455 21.48 -15.67 -1.73
C LYS A 455 22.81 -15.79 -1.00
N GLY A 456 22.92 -15.13 0.16
CA GLY A 456 24.14 -15.08 0.99
C GLY A 456 25.24 -14.15 0.47
N LYS A 457 25.01 -13.36 -0.60
CA LYS A 457 25.96 -12.35 -1.09
C LYS A 457 25.64 -10.97 -0.54
N GLU A 458 26.63 -10.10 -0.42
CA GLU A 458 26.46 -8.71 0.06
C GLU A 458 25.42 -7.90 -0.73
N ILE A 459 25.21 -8.26 -2.01
CA ILE A 459 24.25 -7.56 -2.88
C ILE A 459 22.85 -8.19 -2.90
N GLU A 460 22.60 -9.25 -2.11
CA GLU A 460 21.32 -9.96 -2.09
C GLU A 460 20.13 -9.00 -1.87
N ALA A 461 20.18 -8.20 -0.81
CA ALA A 461 19.12 -7.24 -0.47
C ALA A 461 18.89 -6.22 -1.61
N VAL A 462 19.97 -5.75 -2.26
CA VAL A 462 19.88 -4.81 -3.38
C VAL A 462 19.17 -5.46 -4.57
N VAL A 463 19.51 -6.70 -4.91
CA VAL A 463 18.89 -7.44 -6.01
C VAL A 463 17.42 -7.71 -5.70
N GLN A 464 17.08 -8.10 -4.48
CA GLN A 464 15.68 -8.30 -4.05
C GLN A 464 14.85 -7.01 -4.21
N VAL A 465 15.34 -5.87 -3.70
CA VAL A 465 14.67 -4.56 -3.82
C VAL A 465 14.49 -4.17 -5.29
N MET A 466 15.54 -4.30 -6.11
CA MET A 466 15.46 -3.92 -7.53
C MET A 466 14.57 -4.86 -8.33
N THR A 467 14.55 -6.16 -7.98
CA THR A 467 13.63 -7.13 -8.55
C THR A 467 12.19 -6.75 -8.21
N LEU A 468 11.88 -6.47 -6.95
CA LEU A 468 10.55 -6.02 -6.54
C LEU A 468 10.13 -4.73 -7.25
N ARG A 469 11.03 -3.74 -7.33
CA ARG A 469 10.76 -2.47 -8.02
C ARG A 469 10.55 -2.62 -9.54
N SER A 470 11.05 -3.70 -10.15
CA SER A 470 10.83 -3.98 -11.57
C SER A 470 9.43 -4.54 -11.86
N LEU A 471 8.75 -5.05 -10.83
CA LEU A 471 7.41 -5.59 -10.94
C LEU A 471 6.36 -4.47 -10.82
N PRO A 472 5.27 -4.52 -11.59
CA PRO A 472 4.12 -3.66 -11.36
C PRO A 472 3.42 -4.03 -10.05
N GLN A 473 2.54 -3.18 -9.58
CA GLN A 473 1.69 -3.52 -8.45
C GLN A 473 0.57 -4.49 -8.89
N ALA A 474 0.25 -5.49 -8.07
CA ALA A 474 -0.89 -6.35 -8.32
C ALA A 474 -2.20 -5.56 -8.22
N CYS A 475 -3.20 -5.88 -9.04
CA CYS A 475 -4.49 -5.20 -9.06
C CYS A 475 -5.63 -6.20 -9.30
N TYR A 476 -6.87 -5.72 -9.20
CA TYR A 476 -8.05 -6.51 -9.58
C TYR A 476 -8.42 -6.29 -11.03
N SER A 477 -8.87 -7.35 -11.70
CA SER A 477 -9.29 -7.33 -13.11
C SER A 477 -10.41 -8.32 -13.37
N THR A 478 -11.18 -8.07 -14.41
CA THR A 478 -12.14 -9.04 -14.95
C THR A 478 -11.51 -9.97 -15.99
N GLU A 479 -10.29 -9.69 -16.41
CA GLU A 479 -9.50 -10.51 -17.32
C GLU A 479 -8.44 -11.28 -16.54
N ASN A 480 -8.34 -12.60 -16.75
CA ASN A 480 -7.28 -13.41 -16.17
C ASN A 480 -5.97 -13.19 -16.95
N LYS A 481 -4.98 -12.60 -16.29
CA LYS A 481 -3.59 -12.45 -16.80
C LYS A 481 -2.58 -13.27 -15.98
N GLY A 482 -3.06 -14.09 -15.06
CA GLY A 482 -2.22 -14.76 -14.08
C GLY A 482 -1.67 -13.83 -13.00
N HIS A 483 -0.81 -14.39 -12.16
CA HIS A 483 -0.16 -13.65 -11.08
C HIS A 483 1.33 -13.97 -11.05
N PHE A 484 2.14 -13.08 -11.62
CA PHE A 484 3.57 -13.27 -11.82
C PHE A 484 4.30 -13.61 -10.50
N GLY A 485 4.09 -12.84 -9.44
CA GLY A 485 4.83 -12.98 -8.18
C GLY A 485 4.70 -14.36 -7.53
N ILE A 486 3.53 -15.00 -7.60
CA ILE A 486 3.29 -16.35 -7.06
C ILE A 486 3.32 -17.45 -8.13
N ALA A 487 3.71 -17.11 -9.35
CA ALA A 487 3.76 -18.02 -10.51
C ALA A 487 2.45 -18.80 -10.71
N SER A 488 1.30 -18.11 -10.60
CA SER A 488 -0.03 -18.69 -10.77
C SER A 488 -0.64 -18.27 -12.10
N THR A 489 -1.20 -19.22 -12.83
CA THR A 489 -1.88 -18.95 -14.11
C THR A 489 -3.30 -18.42 -13.93
N CYS A 490 -3.92 -18.60 -12.75
CA CYS A 490 -5.26 -18.16 -12.45
C CYS A 490 -5.38 -17.93 -10.95
N TYR A 491 -5.64 -16.68 -10.54
CA TYR A 491 -5.68 -16.32 -9.13
C TYR A 491 -6.80 -15.31 -8.83
N THR A 492 -7.44 -15.47 -7.69
CA THR A 492 -8.42 -14.52 -7.17
C THR A 492 -8.26 -14.37 -5.66
N HIS A 493 -8.92 -13.40 -5.08
CA HIS A 493 -9.08 -13.29 -3.64
C HIS A 493 -10.46 -13.83 -3.24
N PHE A 494 -10.47 -14.80 -2.34
CA PHE A 494 -11.67 -15.48 -1.85
C PHE A 494 -11.69 -15.54 -0.32
N THR A 495 -10.53 -15.47 0.32
CA THR A 495 -10.33 -15.91 1.70
C THR A 495 -10.55 -14.84 2.76
N SER A 496 -10.91 -13.57 2.38
CA SER A 496 -11.10 -12.51 3.37
C SER A 496 -12.27 -11.57 3.06
N PRO A 497 -13.53 -12.06 2.98
CA PRO A 497 -14.70 -11.25 2.61
C PRO A 497 -15.17 -10.28 3.72
N ILE A 498 -14.72 -10.43 4.97
CA ILE A 498 -15.01 -9.48 6.06
C ILE A 498 -14.31 -8.15 5.79
N ARG A 499 -13.09 -8.22 5.25
CA ARG A 499 -12.22 -7.05 5.08
C ARG A 499 -11.88 -6.67 3.65
N ARG A 500 -12.31 -7.43 2.63
CA ARG A 500 -12.10 -7.09 1.21
C ARG A 500 -13.37 -7.28 0.39
N TYR A 501 -13.82 -6.24 -0.28
CA TYR A 501 -15.01 -6.29 -1.12
C TYR A 501 -14.85 -7.20 -2.35
N PRO A 502 -13.70 -7.33 -3.02
CA PRO A 502 -13.49 -8.33 -4.08
C PRO A 502 -13.81 -9.76 -3.65
N ASP A 503 -13.41 -10.16 -2.44
CA ASP A 503 -13.72 -11.49 -1.89
C ASP A 503 -15.23 -11.69 -1.72
N LEU A 504 -15.94 -10.66 -1.23
CA LEU A 504 -17.40 -10.68 -1.15
C LEU A 504 -18.05 -10.83 -2.53
N MET A 505 -17.52 -10.16 -3.55
CA MET A 505 -17.97 -10.36 -4.94
C MET A 505 -17.74 -11.79 -5.42
N VAL A 506 -16.57 -12.36 -5.15
CA VAL A 506 -16.23 -13.74 -5.49
C VAL A 506 -17.18 -14.74 -4.80
N HIS A 507 -17.49 -14.57 -3.50
CA HIS A 507 -18.49 -15.39 -2.80
C HIS A 507 -19.86 -15.34 -3.48
N ARG A 508 -20.29 -14.17 -3.94
CA ARG A 508 -21.56 -14.01 -4.70
C ARG A 508 -21.52 -14.71 -6.05
N LEU A 509 -20.38 -14.66 -6.75
CA LEU A 509 -20.17 -15.37 -8.01
C LEU A 509 -20.20 -16.88 -7.83
N ILE A 510 -19.58 -17.42 -6.78
CA ILE A 510 -19.63 -18.85 -6.40
C ILE A 510 -21.09 -19.26 -6.18
N ARG A 511 -21.85 -18.55 -5.35
CA ARG A 511 -23.28 -18.84 -5.10
C ARG A 511 -24.12 -18.87 -6.38
N GLN A 512 -23.82 -17.95 -7.27
CA GLN A 512 -24.47 -17.89 -8.56
C GLN A 512 -24.11 -19.08 -9.45
N ALA A 513 -22.82 -19.43 -9.54
CA ALA A 513 -22.35 -20.58 -10.31
C ALA A 513 -22.98 -21.89 -9.81
N LEU A 514 -23.02 -22.10 -8.51
CA LEU A 514 -23.64 -23.28 -7.90
C LEU A 514 -25.16 -23.38 -8.16
N ARG A 515 -25.84 -22.24 -8.35
CA ARG A 515 -27.29 -22.19 -8.64
C ARG A 515 -27.65 -22.27 -10.12
N ASN A 516 -26.68 -21.96 -11.00
CA ASN A 516 -26.82 -21.92 -12.47
C ASN A 516 -28.09 -21.22 -12.97
N ARG A 517 -28.38 -19.98 -12.53
CA ARG A 517 -29.71 -19.35 -12.68
C ARG A 517 -29.72 -17.94 -13.29
N LEU A 518 -28.67 -17.45 -13.96
CA LEU A 518 -28.72 -16.13 -14.57
C LEU A 518 -29.12 -16.20 -16.05
N ASN A 519 -30.01 -15.26 -16.45
CA ASN A 519 -30.29 -15.01 -17.85
C ASN A 519 -29.26 -14.01 -18.45
N LYS A 520 -29.24 -13.91 -19.79
CA LYS A 520 -28.28 -13.07 -20.54
C LYS A 520 -28.29 -11.58 -20.10
N SER A 521 -29.44 -11.02 -19.75
CA SER A 521 -29.56 -9.62 -19.32
C SER A 521 -28.95 -9.40 -17.96
N GLN A 522 -29.12 -10.34 -17.01
CA GLN A 522 -28.52 -10.29 -15.70
C GLN A 522 -27.01 -10.44 -15.78
N LEU A 523 -26.49 -11.33 -16.62
CA LEU A 523 -25.05 -11.49 -16.87
C LEU A 523 -24.43 -10.19 -17.41
N LYS A 524 -25.09 -9.51 -18.39
CA LYS A 524 -24.60 -8.25 -18.93
C LYS A 524 -24.47 -7.17 -17.84
N LYS A 525 -25.52 -6.95 -17.04
CA LYS A 525 -25.50 -5.99 -15.94
C LYS A 525 -24.44 -6.31 -14.89
N GLN A 526 -24.22 -7.59 -14.64
CA GLN A 526 -23.18 -8.05 -13.74
C GLN A 526 -21.79 -7.74 -14.27
N THR A 527 -21.52 -8.02 -15.55
CA THR A 527 -20.25 -7.70 -16.21
C THR A 527 -19.96 -6.19 -16.12
N GLU A 528 -20.95 -5.33 -16.46
CA GLU A 528 -20.83 -3.88 -16.38
C GLU A 528 -20.53 -3.38 -14.95
N PHE A 529 -21.11 -4.03 -13.94
CA PHE A 529 -20.80 -3.74 -12.55
C PHE A 529 -19.38 -4.19 -12.18
N LEU A 530 -18.99 -5.42 -12.53
CA LEU A 530 -17.67 -5.97 -12.17
C LEU A 530 -16.54 -5.16 -12.79
N LEU A 531 -16.66 -4.71 -14.03
CA LEU A 531 -15.67 -3.85 -14.72
C LEU A 531 -15.34 -2.60 -13.88
N ARG A 532 -16.35 -1.90 -13.39
CA ARG A 532 -16.17 -0.71 -12.55
C ARG A 532 -15.70 -1.05 -11.13
N ALA A 533 -16.17 -2.17 -10.60
CA ALA A 533 -15.89 -2.56 -9.23
C ALA A 533 -14.42 -3.00 -9.03
N VAL A 534 -13.80 -3.65 -10.02
CA VAL A 534 -12.39 -4.06 -9.92
C VAL A 534 -11.46 -2.86 -9.93
N GLU A 535 -11.77 -1.84 -10.73
CA GLU A 535 -11.03 -0.58 -10.77
C GLU A 535 -11.14 0.16 -9.43
N HIS A 536 -12.36 0.41 -8.96
CA HIS A 536 -12.62 1.03 -7.66
C HIS A 536 -11.95 0.29 -6.49
N CYS A 537 -12.03 -1.05 -6.46
CA CYS A 537 -11.39 -1.84 -5.40
C CYS A 537 -9.85 -1.77 -5.45
N SER A 538 -9.25 -1.63 -6.63
CA SER A 538 -7.81 -1.44 -6.75
C SER A 538 -7.38 -0.06 -6.26
N GLU A 539 -8.16 0.99 -6.54
CA GLU A 539 -7.92 2.35 -6.06
C GLU A 539 -8.07 2.44 -4.53
N THR A 540 -9.14 1.85 -3.97
CA THR A 540 -9.37 1.87 -2.52
C THR A 540 -8.32 1.06 -1.76
N GLU A 541 -7.84 -0.06 -2.32
CA GLU A 541 -6.73 -0.83 -1.77
C GLU A 541 -5.43 -0.01 -1.75
N GLN A 542 -5.11 0.67 -2.85
CA GLN A 542 -3.92 1.53 -2.92
C GLN A 542 -3.98 2.65 -1.89
N ASN A 543 -5.12 3.33 -1.77
CA ASN A 543 -5.34 4.38 -0.78
C ASN A 543 -5.21 3.83 0.66
N ALA A 544 -5.71 2.63 0.93
CA ALA A 544 -5.58 1.97 2.22
C ALA A 544 -4.10 1.71 2.57
N VAL A 545 -3.33 1.12 1.64
CA VAL A 545 -1.89 0.85 1.82
C VAL A 545 -1.10 2.14 2.06
N GLU A 546 -1.39 3.20 1.30
CA GLU A 546 -0.74 4.51 1.49
C GLU A 546 -1.06 5.09 2.86
N THR A 547 -2.32 4.99 3.32
CA THR A 547 -2.73 5.48 4.65
C THR A 547 -2.09 4.68 5.78
N GLU A 548 -2.05 3.35 5.68
CA GLU A 548 -1.40 2.45 6.65
C GLU A 548 0.09 2.80 6.78
N ARG A 549 0.77 3.03 5.65
CA ARG A 549 2.16 3.47 5.62
C ARG A 549 2.32 4.83 6.29
N ASP A 550 1.51 5.81 5.91
CA ASP A 550 1.59 7.17 6.43
C ASP A 550 1.41 7.22 7.96
N THR A 551 0.51 6.40 8.53
CA THR A 551 0.33 6.30 9.99
C THR A 551 1.48 5.57 10.67
N THR A 552 2.08 4.59 10.01
CA THR A 552 3.26 3.89 10.50
C THR A 552 4.48 4.81 10.50
N ASP A 553 4.71 5.55 9.41
CA ASP A 553 5.80 6.52 9.27
C ASP A 553 5.67 7.66 10.30
N LEU A 554 4.42 8.12 10.55
CA LEU A 554 4.13 9.08 11.62
C LEU A 554 4.59 8.55 12.98
N LYS A 555 4.22 7.32 13.34
CA LYS A 555 4.55 6.71 14.63
C LYS A 555 6.02 6.35 14.75
N MET A 556 6.68 5.93 13.67
CA MET A 556 8.12 5.74 13.61
C MET A 556 8.87 7.07 13.81
N THR A 557 8.42 8.13 13.14
CA THR A 557 9.00 9.47 13.32
C THR A 557 8.81 9.98 14.75
N GLU A 558 7.62 9.80 15.33
CA GLU A 558 7.33 10.17 16.72
C GLU A 558 8.24 9.41 17.70
N TYR A 559 8.46 8.12 17.49
CA TYR A 559 9.38 7.29 18.26
C TYR A 559 10.83 7.84 18.22
N MET A 560 11.23 8.39 17.09
CA MET A 560 12.60 8.90 16.90
C MET A 560 12.86 10.31 17.46
N VAL A 561 11.81 11.07 17.81
CA VAL A 561 11.97 12.43 18.34
C VAL A 561 12.93 12.53 19.54
N PRO A 562 12.87 11.65 20.57
CA PRO A 562 13.79 11.70 21.71
C PRO A 562 15.25 11.44 21.36
N PHE A 563 15.52 10.83 20.19
CA PHE A 563 16.87 10.41 19.79
C PHE A 563 17.57 11.42 18.87
N VAL A 564 17.03 12.63 18.73
CA VAL A 564 17.69 13.69 17.94
C VAL A 564 19.04 14.04 18.58
N GLY A 565 20.11 13.93 17.79
CA GLY A 565 21.50 14.09 18.20
C GLY A 565 22.26 12.77 18.41
N GLU A 566 21.57 11.64 18.44
CA GLU A 566 22.18 10.32 18.64
C GLU A 566 22.72 9.73 17.34
N PRO A 567 23.85 9.01 17.39
CA PRO A 567 24.43 8.31 16.26
C PRO A 567 23.89 6.88 16.13
N PHE A 568 23.66 6.43 14.88
CA PHE A 568 23.14 5.12 14.56
C PHE A 568 24.00 4.41 13.51
N ASP A 569 24.04 3.09 13.59
CA ASP A 569 24.45 2.24 12.47
C ASP A 569 23.28 2.09 11.51
N ALA A 570 23.55 2.20 10.22
CA ALA A 570 22.56 2.18 9.17
C ALA A 570 23.12 1.55 7.91
N HIS A 571 22.25 1.24 6.97
CA HIS A 571 22.61 0.83 5.61
C HIS A 571 21.92 1.72 4.59
N ILE A 572 22.51 1.85 3.42
CA ILE A 572 21.96 2.67 2.33
C ILE A 572 20.83 1.91 1.65
N THR A 573 19.62 2.44 1.70
CA THR A 573 18.40 1.86 1.10
C THR A 573 18.02 2.51 -0.23
N GLY A 574 18.54 3.70 -0.53
CA GLY A 574 18.26 4.40 -1.76
C GLY A 574 19.25 5.53 -2.05
N LEU A 575 19.41 5.82 -3.35
CA LEU A 575 20.31 6.87 -3.83
C LEU A 575 19.58 7.74 -4.83
N THR A 576 19.63 9.05 -4.65
CA THR A 576 18.96 10.04 -5.49
C THR A 576 19.86 11.25 -5.75
N ARG A 577 19.42 12.15 -6.65
CA ARG A 577 20.13 13.39 -6.95
C ARG A 577 20.16 14.39 -5.77
N PHE A 578 19.23 14.26 -4.82
CA PHE A 578 19.11 15.15 -3.67
C PHE A 578 19.65 14.56 -2.37
N GLY A 579 19.88 13.25 -2.31
CA GLY A 579 20.39 12.63 -1.09
C GLY A 579 20.48 11.11 -1.12
N ILE A 580 20.87 10.59 0.03
CA ILE A 580 21.05 9.18 0.33
C ILE A 580 20.01 8.76 1.37
N PHE A 581 19.14 7.82 1.03
CA PHE A 581 18.24 7.20 1.99
C PHE A 581 19.00 6.15 2.81
N VAL A 582 18.77 6.16 4.10
CA VAL A 582 19.42 5.26 5.05
C VAL A 582 18.37 4.58 5.92
N GLY A 583 18.51 3.27 6.11
CA GLY A 583 17.65 2.45 6.95
C GLY A 583 18.39 1.97 8.19
N LEU A 584 17.74 2.07 9.36
CA LEU A 584 18.22 1.55 10.64
C LEU A 584 17.78 0.09 10.82
N ASP A 585 18.43 -0.64 11.73
CA ASP A 585 18.11 -2.05 12.04
C ASP A 585 16.70 -2.26 12.61
N ASN A 586 16.08 -1.20 13.13
CA ASN A 586 14.70 -1.22 13.63
C ASN A 586 13.65 -0.86 12.55
N GLY A 587 14.04 -0.76 11.28
CA GLY A 587 13.15 -0.48 10.16
C GLY A 587 12.85 1.00 9.91
N VAL A 588 13.40 1.90 10.71
CA VAL A 588 13.26 3.35 10.51
C VAL A 588 14.12 3.78 9.34
N GLU A 589 13.53 4.53 8.39
CA GLU A 589 14.24 5.13 7.28
C GLU A 589 14.29 6.65 7.37
N GLY A 590 15.34 7.25 6.80
CA GLY A 590 15.43 8.70 6.69
C GLY A 590 16.45 9.14 5.63
N LEU A 591 16.59 10.45 5.47
CA LEU A 591 17.35 11.07 4.38
C LEU A 591 18.62 11.75 4.89
N VAL A 592 19.74 11.45 4.25
CA VAL A 592 20.94 12.27 4.31
C VAL A 592 20.97 13.17 3.07
N HIS A 593 20.69 14.45 3.24
CA HIS A 593 20.75 15.42 2.14
C HIS A 593 22.17 15.52 1.59
N ILE A 594 22.31 15.53 0.27
CA ILE A 594 23.63 15.63 -0.39
C ILE A 594 24.35 16.92 -0.01
N ASP A 595 23.62 18.03 0.19
CA ASP A 595 24.14 19.33 0.60
C ASP A 595 24.64 19.35 2.08
N SER A 596 24.27 18.32 2.90
CA SER A 596 24.77 18.16 4.26
C SER A 596 26.12 17.44 4.36
N MET A 597 26.56 16.83 3.24
CA MET A 597 27.82 16.12 3.13
C MET A 597 28.91 17.11 2.76
N ASP A 598 29.66 17.63 3.74
CA ASP A 598 30.58 18.76 3.58
C ASP A 598 32.08 18.35 3.47
N ASP A 599 32.37 17.04 3.47
CA ASP A 599 33.71 16.49 3.26
C ASP A 599 34.13 16.48 1.76
N ASP A 600 33.17 16.49 0.83
CA ASP A 600 33.41 16.58 -0.62
C ASP A 600 32.22 17.23 -1.34
N GLU A 601 32.33 17.41 -2.64
CA GLU A 601 31.20 17.73 -3.52
C GLU A 601 30.68 16.43 -4.14
N TYR A 602 29.44 16.03 -3.80
CA TYR A 602 28.88 14.76 -4.20
C TYR A 602 27.91 14.90 -5.37
N VAL A 603 27.97 13.95 -6.30
CA VAL A 603 27.09 13.90 -7.48
C VAL A 603 26.53 12.50 -7.63
N TYR A 604 25.22 12.42 -7.85
CA TYR A 604 24.56 11.17 -8.20
C TYR A 604 24.89 10.81 -9.66
N GLN A 605 25.40 9.61 -9.86
CA GLN A 605 25.71 9.04 -11.17
C GLN A 605 24.65 8.01 -11.52
N GLU A 606 23.74 8.37 -12.41
CA GLU A 606 22.60 7.54 -12.80
C GLU A 606 23.04 6.24 -13.48
N ASP A 607 24.07 6.31 -14.36
CA ASP A 607 24.60 5.15 -15.08
C ASP A 607 25.18 4.07 -14.15
N THR A 608 25.69 4.45 -12.98
CA THR A 608 26.31 3.55 -12.01
C THR A 608 25.47 3.40 -10.74
N MET A 609 24.33 4.09 -10.64
CA MET A 609 23.46 4.13 -9.45
C MET A 609 24.26 4.40 -8.16
N THR A 610 25.14 5.41 -8.19
CA THR A 610 26.04 5.72 -7.07
C THR A 610 26.11 7.20 -6.79
N VAL A 611 26.39 7.56 -5.55
CA VAL A 611 26.76 8.93 -5.17
C VAL A 611 28.26 8.98 -5.00
N LYS A 612 28.95 9.79 -5.81
CA LYS A 612 30.42 9.89 -5.85
C LYS A 612 30.92 11.29 -5.51
N GLY A 613 31.93 11.34 -4.61
CA GLY A 613 32.66 12.54 -4.31
C GLY A 613 33.63 12.91 -5.47
N LEU A 614 33.59 14.17 -5.90
CA LEU A 614 34.36 14.65 -7.05
C LEU A 614 35.85 14.82 -6.77
N ARG A 615 36.23 15.08 -5.52
CA ARG A 615 37.62 15.35 -5.11
C ARG A 615 38.29 14.15 -4.46
N GLY A 616 37.63 13.58 -3.43
CA GLY A 616 38.17 12.46 -2.65
C GLY A 616 37.89 11.09 -3.24
N GLY A 617 37.00 11.00 -4.24
CA GLY A 617 36.64 9.76 -4.91
C GLY A 617 35.81 8.79 -4.05
N LYS A 618 35.36 9.20 -2.86
CA LYS A 618 34.51 8.38 -2.00
C LYS A 618 33.22 8.04 -2.73
N LYS A 619 32.80 6.79 -2.68
CA LYS A 619 31.65 6.27 -3.42
C LYS A 619 30.67 5.63 -2.44
N TYR A 620 29.38 5.94 -2.60
CA TYR A 620 28.29 5.33 -1.86
C TYR A 620 27.43 4.50 -2.83
N THR A 621 27.10 3.28 -2.39
CA THR A 621 26.28 2.32 -3.14
C THR A 621 25.14 1.81 -2.26
N MET A 622 24.08 1.29 -2.88
CA MET A 622 23.02 0.61 -2.14
C MET A 622 23.57 -0.56 -1.32
N GLY A 623 22.98 -0.81 -0.15
CA GLY A 623 23.39 -1.87 0.78
C GLY A 623 24.63 -1.53 1.62
N MET A 624 25.39 -0.45 1.31
CA MET A 624 26.61 -0.10 2.03
C MET A 624 26.30 0.28 3.48
N PRO A 625 27.00 -0.31 4.48
CA PRO A 625 26.86 0.11 5.87
C PRO A 625 27.46 1.51 6.07
N VAL A 626 26.75 2.33 6.83
CA VAL A 626 27.15 3.71 7.14
C VAL A 626 26.84 4.05 8.59
N ARG A 627 27.62 4.95 9.17
CA ARG A 627 27.31 5.57 10.46
C ARG A 627 26.67 6.92 10.21
N VAL A 628 25.53 7.18 10.84
CA VAL A 628 24.75 8.43 10.66
C VAL A 628 24.32 8.99 12.00
N THR A 629 24.06 10.31 12.07
CA THR A 629 23.49 10.97 13.25
C THR A 629 22.14 11.56 12.87
N LEU A 630 21.10 11.29 13.67
CA LEU A 630 19.77 11.90 13.50
C LEU A 630 19.85 13.39 13.89
N VAL A 631 19.50 14.28 12.96
CA VAL A 631 19.57 15.73 13.18
C VAL A 631 18.22 16.41 13.24
N LYS A 632 17.18 15.79 12.68
CA LYS A 632 15.81 16.28 12.71
C LYS A 632 14.83 15.12 12.64
N ALA A 633 13.77 15.20 13.45
CA ALA A 633 12.58 14.37 13.35
C ALA A 633 11.38 15.30 13.24
N ASP A 634 10.75 15.34 12.07
CA ASP A 634 9.60 16.20 11.76
C ASP A 634 8.32 15.36 11.68
N LYS A 635 7.58 15.35 12.77
CA LYS A 635 6.38 14.55 12.93
C LYS A 635 5.26 14.97 11.94
N GLU A 636 5.13 16.28 11.66
CA GLU A 636 4.08 16.78 10.76
C GLU A 636 4.36 16.39 9.30
N LYS A 637 5.65 16.32 8.91
CA LYS A 637 6.08 15.89 7.58
C LYS A 637 6.37 14.40 7.48
N ARG A 638 6.44 13.70 8.61
CA ARG A 638 6.84 12.29 8.70
C ARG A 638 8.26 12.07 8.10
N GLU A 639 9.16 13.02 8.35
CA GLU A 639 10.51 13.04 7.78
C GLU A 639 11.57 12.95 8.89
N LEU A 640 12.60 12.17 8.61
CA LEU A 640 13.80 12.04 9.43
C LEU A 640 15.03 12.46 8.62
N ASP A 641 15.71 13.51 9.09
CA ASP A 641 16.95 13.96 8.48
C ASP A 641 18.16 13.43 9.26
N PHE A 642 19.05 12.80 8.54
CA PHE A 642 20.32 12.32 9.05
C PHE A 642 21.51 13.07 8.42
N VAL A 643 22.66 12.96 9.05
CA VAL A 643 23.95 13.38 8.48
C VAL A 643 24.96 12.26 8.59
N MET A 644 25.90 12.17 7.65
CA MET A 644 26.95 11.16 7.68
C MET A 644 27.91 11.35 8.86
N GLY A 645 28.21 10.24 9.53
CA GLY A 645 29.16 10.17 10.64
C GLY A 645 28.59 10.60 12.00
N GLU A 646 29.45 10.57 13.02
CA GLU A 646 29.13 11.00 14.37
C GLU A 646 29.36 12.51 14.55
N ILE A 647 28.41 13.20 15.15
CA ILE A 647 28.54 14.60 15.52
C ILE A 647 28.87 14.66 17.02
N ARG A 648 30.13 14.97 17.36
CA ARG A 648 30.59 15.03 18.73
C ARG A 648 30.43 16.40 19.43
N SER A 649 29.83 17.39 18.75
CA SER A 649 29.67 18.75 19.28
C SER A 649 28.30 19.35 18.94
N PRO A 650 27.57 19.90 19.95
CA PRO A 650 26.28 20.57 19.73
C PRO A 650 26.36 21.75 18.73
N LEU A 651 27.46 22.49 18.72
CA LEU A 651 27.68 23.60 17.76
C LEU A 651 27.79 23.13 16.32
N ASN A 652 28.32 21.93 16.10
CA ASN A 652 28.37 21.34 14.75
C ASN A 652 26.99 20.81 14.30
N LEU A 653 26.16 20.35 15.23
CA LEU A 653 24.79 19.92 15.00
C LEU A 653 23.94 21.08 14.47
N GLU A 654 23.92 22.23 15.21
CA GLU A 654 23.20 23.43 14.79
C GLU A 654 23.64 23.97 13.42
N ARG A 655 24.95 23.90 13.14
CA ARG A 655 25.50 24.37 11.86
C ARG A 655 25.05 23.51 10.68
N ARG A 656 24.92 22.20 10.86
CA ARG A 656 24.48 21.26 9.85
C ARG A 656 22.96 21.31 9.65
N ILE A 657 22.18 21.46 10.70
CA ILE A 657 20.72 21.71 10.62
C ILE A 657 20.44 22.98 9.81
N ARG A 658 21.19 24.08 10.08
CA ARG A 658 21.02 25.35 9.33
C ARG A 658 21.45 25.27 7.84
N LYS A 659 22.33 24.33 7.46
CA LYS A 659 22.73 24.13 6.07
C LYS A 659 21.70 23.30 5.29
N GLY A 660 21.12 22.27 5.89
CA GLY A 660 20.09 21.42 5.26
C GLY A 660 18.78 22.16 4.97
N SER A 661 18.46 23.19 5.75
CA SER A 661 17.21 23.96 5.66
C SER A 661 17.24 25.20 4.75
N ARG A 662 18.35 25.47 4.03
CA ARG A 662 18.41 26.64 3.12
C ARG A 662 18.05 26.27 1.67
N PRO A 663 16.97 26.82 1.11
CA PRO A 663 16.74 26.74 -0.34
C PRO A 663 17.87 27.48 -1.06
N LYS A 664 18.43 26.89 -2.11
CA LYS A 664 19.46 27.52 -2.95
C LYS A 664 18.95 28.85 -3.50
N SER A 665 19.47 29.96 -2.96
CA SER A 665 19.32 31.26 -3.63
C SER A 665 20.08 31.20 -4.95
N SER A 666 19.38 31.45 -6.05
CA SER A 666 19.95 31.59 -7.40
C SER A 666 21.11 32.56 -7.37
N THR A 667 22.33 32.08 -7.55
CA THR A 667 23.54 32.89 -7.67
C THR A 667 23.43 33.73 -8.94
N LYS A 668 23.08 35.02 -8.80
CA LYS A 668 23.23 36.02 -9.86
C LYS A 668 24.70 36.07 -10.26
N LYS A 669 25.04 35.55 -11.44
CA LYS A 669 26.33 35.79 -12.08
C LYS A 669 26.47 37.30 -12.33
N LYS A 670 27.34 37.97 -11.56
CA LYS A 670 27.77 39.34 -11.86
C LYS A 670 28.57 39.32 -13.17
N ALA A 671 27.97 39.87 -14.20
CA ALA A 671 28.67 40.14 -15.44
C ALA A 671 29.80 41.16 -15.19
N LYS A 672 31.05 40.76 -15.35
CA LYS A 672 32.20 41.66 -15.41
C LYS A 672 32.10 42.51 -16.68
N LYS A 673 31.76 43.80 -16.53
CA LYS A 673 31.95 44.80 -17.57
C LYS A 673 33.44 44.99 -17.80
N GLY A 674 33.95 44.50 -18.92
CA GLY A 674 35.26 44.83 -19.41
C GLY A 674 35.30 46.25 -19.90
N LYS A 675 36.13 47.11 -19.28
CA LYS A 675 36.48 48.44 -19.79
C LYS A 675 37.45 48.25 -20.96
N GLY A 676 36.97 48.53 -22.16
CA GLY A 676 37.83 48.74 -23.31
C GLY A 676 38.59 50.05 -23.17
N LYS A 677 39.92 50.02 -23.25
CA LYS A 677 40.77 51.18 -23.52
C LYS A 677 40.96 51.32 -25.02
N LYS A 678 40.60 52.52 -25.54
CA LYS A 678 41.03 52.99 -26.84
C LYS A 678 42.54 53.13 -26.86
N LYS A 679 43.19 52.67 -27.90
CA LYS A 679 44.08 53.38 -28.81
C LYS A 679 44.07 52.66 -30.14
#